data_90ababbbdaa16951d1a9a129028e94c0
#
_entry.id   90ababbbdaa16951d1a9a129028e94c0
#
_cell.length_a   1.000
_cell.length_b   1.000
_cell.length_c   1.000
_cell.angle_alpha   90.00
_cell.angle_beta   90.00
_cell.angle_gamma   90.00
#
_symmetry.space_group_name_H-M   'P 1'
#
loop_
_entity.id
_entity.type
_entity.pdbx_description
1 polymer ?
#
loop_
_entity_poly.entity_id
_entity_poly.type
_entity_poly.pdbx_seq_one_letter_code
_entity_poly.pdbx_strand_id
1 'polypeptide(L)'
;MVQAIVIFMASGFTASAVQDADKSRSYKPGDVILGGLFLLHYSTDEGHCGDLFPIGLGHVEAMVFAINKINDNPKLLPNLTLGYDIRDYCEIITKAMKHTYDFVRRNEMVLQANNGSCNSGPNSRRDESRPIAAVIGPTDSGSAIVVGSLLEVAGIPVISHSATSNELSSAQYRHFFRTAPPDNQQARAMADIIEHFNWSYVAVVAMEDSYGRNGARKVETEAEKRQTFCVAFSEFIPRQKYGAKLVRVVEKVKHFPNVRVVLLWLFGSYGRRFLKEVVKHKLGDRTWILSDALATEDDVFVGLDDEEQNVVHGSLGVQPRHLTRDQHFESFVIHKSKKNEVIWWEELLKQTNNQGCPFTELYQRGNGCQEMLFRSIYDTYIPYVIDAVDAVAHAIHQYLLENCDPFKGHSSSLGNRCRDALRLIDLQAVERHLREVSFKGLTGNISFDSFGDPISSSYDIVHFQRGNARLDERHTIKLVIGSWEKGREKPLRLDNKNIVWNTLESQSSMITPKSFCHEDCPPGTFQSKTTPCCFECIKCPVGTLSTEPNSFNCTECPQGQFPDESRSKCFDLPEVELAWSSTTSVLVILFGTVGMALVALCGVILYKHRKTPIIKAANRELSLILLIAIFLSFIVSILSLAKPTNSMCGSRIFLRSTLLTTFISILILKTIKLLSAFRINIVAEGFKKFILTAKSQSLLVLALLSLHLFFLLFWFALDPPRQKRTTQQMEGTILLSCLFHHSPIGKTFQIAITFYTSFLAIVCTVYAFKARSLPENFNEARYIAFSMYILLLSAVAYYPLDIGLSASHATNLTAAGTLLSSYGLLGCMFAPKIYVIFQKPEQNTVVAVSSQVSEFAFCGNQRNRISIA
;
A
#
# COMPACT_ATOMS: atom_id res chain seq x y z
N MET A 1 -15.61 41.50 23.44
CA MET A 1 -15.97 41.19 22.04
C MET A 1 -17.46 40.84 21.89
N VAL A 2 -18.05 40.10 22.86
CA VAL A 2 -19.51 39.78 22.83
C VAL A 2 -20.40 41.01 23.01
N GLN A 3 -20.03 42.00 23.80
CA GLN A 3 -20.76 43.25 23.96
C GLN A 3 -20.77 44.18 22.69
N ALA A 4 -19.75 44.06 21.82
CA ALA A 4 -19.68 44.87 20.62
C ALA A 4 -20.58 44.31 19.47
N ILE A 5 -20.84 43.00 19.47
CA ILE A 5 -21.71 42.34 18.48
C ILE A 5 -23.21 42.65 18.77
N VAL A 6 -23.57 42.81 20.02
CA VAL A 6 -24.95 43.11 20.42
C VAL A 6 -25.35 44.56 20.04
N ILE A 7 -24.42 45.49 20.01
CA ILE A 7 -24.70 46.90 19.66
C ILE A 7 -24.80 47.13 18.14
N PHE A 8 -24.15 46.30 17.31
CA PHE A 8 -24.20 46.45 15.84
C PHE A 8 -25.46 45.87 15.22
N MET A 9 -26.21 45.00 15.91
CA MET A 9 -27.45 44.43 15.40
C MET A 9 -28.70 45.28 15.73
N ALA A 10 -28.60 46.33 16.52
CA ALA A 10 -29.73 47.14 16.95
C ALA A 10 -30.09 48.31 15.99
N SER A 11 -29.26 48.62 14.99
CA SER A 11 -29.40 49.87 14.22
C SER A 11 -29.72 49.71 12.71
N GLY A 12 -30.14 48.55 12.25
CA GLY A 12 -30.27 48.32 10.78
C GLY A 12 -31.49 47.55 10.24
N PHE A 13 -32.63 47.53 10.94
CA PHE A 13 -33.83 46.89 10.36
C PHE A 13 -34.93 47.92 10.12
N THR A 14 -35.11 48.33 8.88
CA THR A 14 -36.21 49.16 8.38
C THR A 14 -37.51 48.34 8.29
N ALA A 15 -38.63 49.03 8.45
CA ALA A 15 -40.01 48.57 8.65
C ALA A 15 -40.63 47.64 7.60
N SER A 16 -39.87 47.12 6.62
CA SER A 16 -40.39 46.20 5.58
C SER A 16 -40.45 44.73 6.04
N ALA A 17 -39.78 44.35 7.15
CA ALA A 17 -39.73 42.98 7.67
C ALA A 17 -40.93 42.61 8.60
N VAL A 18 -41.82 43.54 8.89
CA VAL A 18 -42.89 43.32 9.89
C VAL A 18 -44.09 42.56 9.32
N GLN A 19 -44.27 42.52 7.99
CA GLN A 19 -45.43 41.81 7.39
C GLN A 19 -45.18 40.31 7.12
N ASP A 20 -43.91 39.86 7.04
CA ASP A 20 -43.61 38.44 6.86
C ASP A 20 -43.48 37.67 8.16
N ALA A 21 -43.38 38.35 9.30
CA ALA A 21 -43.16 37.71 10.60
C ALA A 21 -44.35 36.87 11.10
N ASP A 22 -45.53 37.10 10.58
CA ASP A 22 -46.76 36.42 11.06
C ASP A 22 -46.98 35.04 10.39
N LYS A 23 -46.39 34.80 9.21
CA LYS A 23 -46.56 33.55 8.47
C LYS A 23 -45.60 32.41 8.90
N SER A 24 -44.56 32.68 9.71
CA SER A 24 -43.56 31.72 10.10
C SER A 24 -43.75 31.18 11.51
N ARG A 25 -44.88 31.42 12.16
CA ARG A 25 -45.14 31.07 13.57
C ARG A 25 -46.52 30.45 13.77
N SER A 26 -46.57 29.34 14.55
CA SER A 26 -47.81 28.79 15.09
C SER A 26 -47.72 28.77 16.61
N TYR A 27 -48.77 29.34 17.29
CA TYR A 27 -48.76 29.47 18.75
C TYR A 27 -50.06 28.97 19.35
N LYS A 28 -49.93 28.19 20.46
CA LYS A 28 -51.06 27.76 21.30
C LYS A 28 -50.71 28.00 22.78
N PRO A 29 -51.55 28.73 23.54
CA PRO A 29 -51.29 28.97 24.97
C PRO A 29 -51.41 27.67 25.80
N GLY A 30 -50.73 27.65 26.93
CA GLY A 30 -50.77 26.57 27.90
C GLY A 30 -50.19 27.00 29.26
N ASP A 31 -50.28 26.14 30.25
CA ASP A 31 -49.64 26.35 31.56
C ASP A 31 -48.10 26.22 31.46
N VAL A 32 -47.62 25.38 30.50
CA VAL A 32 -46.23 25.22 30.10
C VAL A 32 -46.13 25.38 28.58
N ILE A 33 -45.14 26.13 28.12
CA ILE A 33 -44.92 26.34 26.68
C ILE A 33 -43.69 25.61 26.24
N LEU A 34 -43.82 24.81 25.17
CA LEU A 34 -42.71 24.21 24.47
C LEU A 34 -42.37 25.03 23.21
N GLY A 35 -41.11 25.37 23.02
CA GLY A 35 -40.63 25.94 21.77
C GLY A 35 -40.49 24.83 20.70
N GLY A 36 -40.80 25.17 19.45
CA GLY A 36 -40.55 24.28 18.30
C GLY A 36 -39.74 25.00 17.24
N LEU A 37 -38.68 24.41 16.76
CA LEU A 37 -37.85 24.87 15.64
C LEU A 37 -37.83 23.80 14.56
N PHE A 38 -38.57 24.03 13.46
CA PHE A 38 -38.70 23.05 12.40
C PHE A 38 -38.31 23.63 11.05
N LEU A 39 -37.83 22.77 10.18
CA LEU A 39 -37.58 23.04 8.79
C LEU A 39 -38.88 22.83 8.02
N LEU A 40 -39.56 23.89 7.67
CA LEU A 40 -40.83 23.85 6.89
C LEU A 40 -40.64 24.31 5.45
N HIS A 41 -39.63 25.13 5.18
CA HIS A 41 -39.32 25.59 3.83
C HIS A 41 -37.84 25.40 3.55
N TYR A 42 -37.49 25.01 2.33
CA TYR A 42 -36.11 24.99 1.88
C TYR A 42 -35.53 26.41 1.77
N SER A 43 -34.23 26.55 1.90
CA SER A 43 -33.56 27.81 1.59
C SER A 43 -33.37 27.96 0.08
N THR A 44 -33.51 29.18 -0.41
CA THR A 44 -33.13 29.57 -1.78
C THR A 44 -31.61 29.88 -1.83
N ASP A 45 -31.04 29.90 -3.03
CA ASP A 45 -29.63 30.31 -3.22
C ASP A 45 -29.32 31.75 -2.74
N GLU A 46 -30.38 32.60 -2.64
CA GLU A 46 -30.32 33.97 -2.16
C GLU A 46 -30.49 34.09 -0.62
N GLY A 47 -30.73 32.98 0.09
CA GLY A 47 -30.90 32.94 1.54
C GLY A 47 -32.30 33.37 2.00
N HIS A 48 -33.33 33.20 1.17
CA HIS A 48 -34.74 33.38 1.52
C HIS A 48 -35.47 32.05 1.68
N CYS A 49 -36.63 32.04 2.31
CA CYS A 49 -37.50 30.87 2.36
C CYS A 49 -38.06 30.58 0.96
N GLY A 50 -37.88 29.36 0.50
CA GLY A 50 -38.36 28.87 -0.79
C GLY A 50 -39.60 28.01 -0.67
N ASP A 51 -39.61 26.88 -1.41
CA ASP A 51 -40.75 25.96 -1.46
C ASP A 51 -40.97 25.25 -0.13
N LEU A 52 -42.21 24.90 0.16
CA LEU A 52 -42.58 24.13 1.34
C LEU A 52 -41.94 22.76 1.31
N PHE A 53 -41.37 22.34 2.45
CA PHE A 53 -40.90 20.99 2.72
C PHE A 53 -42.01 20.21 3.48
N PRO A 54 -42.76 19.35 2.80
CA PRO A 54 -43.95 18.72 3.39
C PRO A 54 -43.66 17.89 4.64
N ILE A 55 -42.54 17.19 4.70
CA ILE A 55 -42.09 16.40 5.86
C ILE A 55 -41.96 17.28 7.11
N GLY A 56 -41.48 18.52 6.94
CA GLY A 56 -41.39 19.46 8.04
C GLY A 56 -42.75 19.79 8.64
N LEU A 57 -43.82 19.88 7.82
CA LEU A 57 -45.18 20.00 8.35
C LEU A 57 -45.60 18.74 9.13
N GLY A 58 -45.18 17.55 8.67
CA GLY A 58 -45.39 16.32 9.41
C GLY A 58 -44.76 16.36 10.81
N HIS A 59 -43.53 16.88 10.94
CA HIS A 59 -42.86 17.06 12.22
C HIS A 59 -43.60 18.05 13.14
N VAL A 60 -44.10 19.16 12.59
CA VAL A 60 -44.96 20.11 13.35
C VAL A 60 -46.20 19.41 13.88
N GLU A 61 -46.94 18.72 13.01
CA GLU A 61 -48.16 18.02 13.40
C GLU A 61 -47.88 16.87 14.41
N ALA A 62 -46.70 16.22 14.33
CA ALA A 62 -46.28 15.24 15.32
C ALA A 62 -46.08 15.84 16.72
N MET A 63 -45.45 17.03 16.80
CA MET A 63 -45.35 17.79 18.05
C MET A 63 -46.74 18.19 18.57
N VAL A 64 -47.64 18.70 17.73
CA VAL A 64 -48.99 19.09 18.08
C VAL A 64 -49.84 17.88 18.52
N PHE A 65 -49.69 16.74 17.85
CA PHE A 65 -50.33 15.47 18.20
C PHE A 65 -49.89 14.98 19.59
N ALA A 66 -48.60 14.96 19.85
CA ALA A 66 -48.02 14.53 21.11
C ALA A 66 -48.52 15.44 22.28
N ILE A 67 -48.50 16.77 22.08
CA ILE A 67 -48.99 17.72 23.06
C ILE A 67 -50.48 17.48 23.36
N ASN A 68 -51.34 17.29 22.34
CA ASN A 68 -52.74 17.02 22.54
C ASN A 68 -52.95 15.67 23.29
N LYS A 69 -52.23 14.62 22.90
CA LYS A 69 -52.25 13.30 23.60
C LYS A 69 -51.87 13.39 25.08
N ILE A 70 -50.88 14.23 25.40
CA ILE A 70 -50.45 14.48 26.77
C ILE A 70 -51.51 15.24 27.55
N ASN A 71 -52.11 16.28 26.92
CA ASN A 71 -53.14 17.08 27.54
C ASN A 71 -54.45 16.29 27.84
N ASP A 72 -54.73 15.25 27.03
CA ASP A 72 -55.83 14.33 27.23
C ASP A 72 -55.51 13.19 28.21
N ASN A 73 -54.28 13.07 28.66
CA ASN A 73 -53.81 12.00 29.57
C ASN A 73 -53.94 12.42 31.04
N PRO A 74 -54.86 11.84 31.83
CA PRO A 74 -55.07 12.23 33.22
C PRO A 74 -53.90 11.79 34.14
N LYS A 75 -53.00 10.96 33.69
CA LYS A 75 -51.84 10.41 34.50
C LYS A 75 -50.55 11.21 34.30
N LEU A 76 -50.42 11.93 33.18
CA LEU A 76 -49.25 12.74 32.87
C LEU A 76 -49.63 14.20 32.87
N LEU A 77 -49.04 15.03 33.71
CA LEU A 77 -49.35 16.43 33.89
C LEU A 77 -50.84 16.71 34.23
N PRO A 78 -51.47 16.07 35.24
CA PRO A 78 -52.88 16.17 35.54
C PRO A 78 -53.32 17.65 35.84
N ASN A 79 -54.43 18.08 35.24
CA ASN A 79 -54.95 19.42 35.36
C ASN A 79 -54.06 20.58 34.89
N LEU A 80 -53.02 20.26 34.10
CA LEU A 80 -52.14 21.24 33.45
C LEU A 80 -52.16 21.04 31.93
N THR A 81 -51.94 22.13 31.22
CA THR A 81 -51.94 22.12 29.75
C THR A 81 -50.57 22.48 29.20
N LEU A 82 -50.08 21.66 28.23
CA LEU A 82 -48.98 22.03 27.40
C LEU A 82 -49.45 22.89 26.21
N GLY A 83 -48.80 24.03 26.00
CA GLY A 83 -48.92 24.85 24.81
C GLY A 83 -47.65 24.79 24.01
N TYR A 84 -47.60 25.48 22.85
CA TYR A 84 -46.46 25.54 21.99
C TYR A 84 -46.23 26.89 21.35
N ASP A 85 -44.97 27.18 20.97
CA ASP A 85 -44.52 28.28 20.13
C ASP A 85 -43.64 27.71 19.03
N ILE A 86 -44.26 27.35 17.88
CA ILE A 86 -43.56 26.65 16.77
C ILE A 86 -43.17 27.66 15.72
N ARG A 87 -41.90 27.56 15.25
CA ARG A 87 -41.35 28.51 14.26
C ARG A 87 -40.59 27.79 13.16
N ASP A 88 -40.72 28.30 11.95
CA ASP A 88 -40.01 27.87 10.75
C ASP A 88 -38.71 28.65 10.59
N TYR A 89 -37.61 27.95 10.51
CA TYR A 89 -36.30 28.58 10.27
C TYR A 89 -35.80 28.47 8.81
N CYS A 90 -36.58 27.85 7.90
CA CYS A 90 -36.31 27.78 6.43
C CYS A 90 -34.87 27.29 6.07
N GLU A 91 -34.33 26.36 6.80
CA GLU A 91 -32.93 25.90 6.61
C GLU A 91 -31.86 27.03 6.71
N ILE A 92 -32.22 28.18 7.29
CA ILE A 92 -31.35 29.35 7.42
C ILE A 92 -30.89 29.50 8.87
N ILE A 93 -29.58 29.29 9.12
CA ILE A 93 -28.96 29.30 10.47
C ILE A 93 -29.23 30.62 11.19
N THR A 94 -29.12 31.77 10.50
CA THR A 94 -29.38 33.09 11.10
C THR A 94 -30.83 33.28 11.51
N LYS A 95 -31.80 32.66 10.83
CA LYS A 95 -33.18 32.65 11.17
C LYS A 95 -33.46 31.75 12.38
N ALA A 96 -32.82 30.57 12.43
CA ALA A 96 -32.84 29.69 13.61
C ALA A 96 -32.28 30.42 14.86
N MET A 97 -31.17 31.13 14.72
CA MET A 97 -30.59 31.95 15.79
C MET A 97 -31.57 33.04 16.27
N LYS A 98 -32.21 33.76 15.33
CA LYS A 98 -33.18 34.80 15.66
C LYS A 98 -34.33 34.23 16.47
N HIS A 99 -34.93 33.13 16.02
CA HIS A 99 -36.03 32.49 16.73
C HIS A 99 -35.62 31.97 18.13
N THR A 100 -34.41 31.42 18.25
CA THR A 100 -33.84 30.99 19.51
C THR A 100 -33.62 32.15 20.46
N TYR A 101 -33.08 33.26 19.96
CA TYR A 101 -32.97 34.51 20.75
C TYR A 101 -34.30 35.02 21.25
N ASP A 102 -35.35 34.96 20.45
CA ASP A 102 -36.72 35.35 20.87
C ASP A 102 -37.21 34.44 22.01
N PHE A 103 -36.88 33.13 22.03
CA PHE A 103 -37.20 32.24 23.17
C PHE A 103 -36.45 32.62 24.42
N VAL A 104 -35.15 32.87 24.33
CA VAL A 104 -34.29 33.32 25.44
C VAL A 104 -34.83 34.64 26.01
N ARG A 105 -35.06 35.62 25.16
CA ARG A 105 -35.61 36.95 25.54
C ARG A 105 -36.98 36.83 26.25
N ARG A 106 -37.83 35.92 25.76
CA ARG A 106 -39.13 35.66 26.40
C ARG A 106 -38.92 35.17 27.85
N ASN A 107 -38.02 34.23 28.09
CA ASN A 107 -37.70 33.71 29.43
C ASN A 107 -37.10 34.80 30.33
N GLU A 108 -36.22 35.64 29.84
CA GLU A 108 -35.69 36.81 30.57
C GLU A 108 -36.78 37.80 30.95
N MET A 109 -37.67 38.13 30.03
CA MET A 109 -38.80 39.05 30.32
C MET A 109 -39.73 38.48 31.40
N VAL A 110 -40.02 37.18 31.38
CA VAL A 110 -40.85 36.54 32.41
C VAL A 110 -40.18 36.58 33.78
N LEU A 111 -38.87 36.36 33.85
CA LEU A 111 -38.09 36.43 35.09
C LEU A 111 -38.06 37.87 35.60
N GLN A 112 -37.84 38.85 34.76
CA GLN A 112 -37.85 40.30 35.14
C GLN A 112 -39.23 40.77 35.64
N ALA A 113 -40.31 40.35 35.02
CA ALA A 113 -41.67 40.68 35.41
C ALA A 113 -42.03 40.10 36.78
N ASN A 114 -41.53 38.91 37.13
CA ASN A 114 -41.77 38.28 38.43
C ASN A 114 -40.94 38.92 39.57
N ASN A 115 -39.78 39.51 39.23
CA ASN A 115 -38.89 40.19 40.20
C ASN A 115 -39.32 41.69 40.49
N GLY A 116 -40.44 42.13 39.95
CA GLY A 116 -41.01 43.49 40.23
C GLY A 116 -40.20 44.63 39.58
N SER A 117 -39.27 44.36 38.67
CA SER A 117 -38.35 45.36 38.08
C SER A 117 -38.88 46.12 36.88
N CYS A 118 -40.05 45.75 36.34
CA CYS A 118 -40.64 46.43 35.18
C CYS A 118 -42.17 46.54 35.28
N ASN A 119 -42.68 47.78 35.24
CA ASN A 119 -44.08 48.03 34.94
C ASN A 119 -44.35 47.58 33.48
N SER A 120 -44.95 46.42 33.32
CA SER A 120 -45.47 45.99 32.02
C SER A 120 -46.55 46.98 31.58
N GLY A 121 -46.28 47.74 30.52
CA GLY A 121 -47.25 48.64 29.90
C GLY A 121 -48.48 47.86 29.47
N PRO A 122 -49.63 48.55 29.29
CA PRO A 122 -50.96 47.97 29.07
C PRO A 122 -51.15 47.18 27.77
N ASN A 123 -50.08 47.03 26.98
CA ASN A 123 -50.08 46.35 25.67
C ASN A 123 -49.30 45.01 25.60
N SER A 124 -48.79 44.51 26.76
CA SER A 124 -48.23 43.13 26.73
C SER A 124 -49.40 42.14 26.63
N ARG A 125 -49.47 41.40 25.52
CA ARG A 125 -50.46 40.33 25.36
C ARG A 125 -50.28 39.35 26.52
N ARG A 126 -51.36 39.14 27.32
CA ARG A 126 -51.37 38.21 28.46
C ARG A 126 -50.88 36.82 28.16
N ASP A 127 -50.81 36.42 26.86
CA ASP A 127 -50.43 35.11 26.38
C ASP A 127 -48.91 34.85 26.37
N GLU A 128 -48.08 35.91 26.50
CA GLU A 128 -46.61 35.74 26.49
C GLU A 128 -45.98 35.68 27.92
N SER A 129 -46.81 35.49 28.93
CA SER A 129 -46.42 35.53 30.34
C SER A 129 -45.81 34.21 30.86
N ARG A 130 -45.64 33.17 30.03
CA ARG A 130 -45.11 31.88 30.40
C ARG A 130 -43.72 31.62 29.74
N PRO A 131 -42.75 31.08 30.48
CA PRO A 131 -41.45 30.76 29.93
C PRO A 131 -41.54 29.59 28.97
N ILE A 132 -40.54 29.48 28.06
CA ILE A 132 -40.28 28.30 27.29
C ILE A 132 -39.55 27.29 28.18
N ALA A 133 -40.11 26.10 28.40
CA ALA A 133 -39.58 25.08 29.27
C ALA A 133 -38.52 24.18 28.59
N ALA A 134 -38.70 23.93 27.33
CA ALA A 134 -37.75 23.22 26.46
C ALA A 134 -38.02 23.55 24.98
N VAL A 135 -37.06 23.27 24.11
CA VAL A 135 -37.17 23.44 22.66
C VAL A 135 -37.11 22.10 21.95
N ILE A 136 -38.07 21.80 21.07
CA ILE A 136 -38.09 20.62 20.20
C ILE A 136 -37.51 21.01 18.84
N GLY A 137 -36.51 20.26 18.37
CA GLY A 137 -35.74 20.61 17.16
C GLY A 137 -34.37 21.21 17.51
N PRO A 138 -33.63 21.81 16.56
CA PRO A 138 -33.93 21.86 15.11
C PRO A 138 -33.78 20.53 14.40
N THR A 139 -34.17 20.48 13.14
CA THR A 139 -34.14 19.27 12.29
C THR A 139 -32.73 18.92 11.81
N ASP A 140 -31.94 19.94 11.41
CA ASP A 140 -30.60 19.73 10.86
C ASP A 140 -29.48 20.01 11.88
N SER A 141 -28.35 19.29 11.73
CA SER A 141 -27.21 19.37 12.66
C SER A 141 -26.53 20.74 12.69
N GLY A 142 -26.45 21.44 11.55
CA GLY A 142 -25.81 22.75 11.47
C GLY A 142 -26.56 23.80 12.30
N SER A 143 -27.90 23.84 12.19
CA SER A 143 -28.76 24.67 13.01
C SER A 143 -28.78 24.25 14.48
N ALA A 144 -28.74 22.92 14.76
CA ALA A 144 -28.74 22.38 16.12
C ALA A 144 -27.48 22.78 16.92
N ILE A 145 -26.33 22.87 16.29
CA ILE A 145 -25.07 23.31 16.88
C ILE A 145 -25.18 24.75 17.38
N VAL A 146 -25.72 25.63 16.53
CA VAL A 146 -25.81 27.06 16.86
C VAL A 146 -26.94 27.32 17.85
N VAL A 147 -28.07 26.67 17.68
CA VAL A 147 -29.21 26.73 18.62
C VAL A 147 -28.85 26.18 19.99
N GLY A 148 -28.17 25.00 20.00
CA GLY A 148 -27.69 24.38 21.24
C GLY A 148 -26.72 25.28 22.00
N SER A 149 -25.79 25.94 21.29
CA SER A 149 -24.86 26.90 21.91
C SER A 149 -25.54 28.10 22.52
N LEU A 150 -26.60 28.64 21.90
CA LEU A 150 -27.37 29.77 22.47
C LEU A 150 -28.21 29.32 23.67
N LEU A 151 -28.88 28.18 23.56
CA LEU A 151 -29.72 27.64 24.64
C LEU A 151 -28.91 27.14 25.84
N GLU A 152 -27.65 26.68 25.62
CA GLU A 152 -26.69 26.34 26.67
C GLU A 152 -26.46 27.54 27.60
N VAL A 153 -26.27 28.75 27.05
CA VAL A 153 -26.07 29.98 27.82
C VAL A 153 -27.32 30.35 28.60
N ALA A 154 -28.51 30.09 28.06
CA ALA A 154 -29.78 30.38 28.66
C ALA A 154 -30.27 29.30 29.64
N GLY A 155 -29.59 28.13 29.68
CA GLY A 155 -30.02 26.99 30.48
C GLY A 155 -31.35 26.36 30.04
N ILE A 156 -31.72 26.52 28.74
CA ILE A 156 -32.98 25.97 28.20
C ILE A 156 -32.66 24.61 27.57
N PRO A 157 -33.27 23.49 27.99
CA PRO A 157 -33.10 22.21 27.37
C PRO A 157 -33.59 22.20 25.90
N VAL A 158 -32.83 21.54 25.02
CA VAL A 158 -33.23 21.38 23.63
C VAL A 158 -33.12 19.90 23.24
N ILE A 159 -34.15 19.39 22.58
CA ILE A 159 -34.21 17.98 22.13
C ILE A 159 -34.44 17.94 20.63
N SER A 160 -33.43 17.48 19.90
CA SER A 160 -33.58 17.25 18.47
C SER A 160 -34.07 15.84 18.17
N HIS A 161 -34.97 15.73 17.20
CA HIS A 161 -35.47 14.44 16.69
C HIS A 161 -34.64 13.87 15.54
N SER A 162 -33.76 14.66 14.91
CA SER A 162 -33.08 14.26 13.66
C SER A 162 -31.68 14.85 13.47
N ALA A 163 -31.17 15.71 14.39
CA ALA A 163 -29.79 16.20 14.29
C ALA A 163 -28.80 15.16 14.80
N THR A 164 -28.12 14.48 13.88
CA THR A 164 -27.32 13.30 14.16
C THR A 164 -25.82 13.55 14.32
N SER A 165 -25.32 14.77 13.96
CA SER A 165 -23.90 15.09 14.02
C SER A 165 -23.24 14.74 15.36
N ASN A 166 -22.09 14.09 15.30
CA ASN A 166 -21.31 13.71 16.47
C ASN A 166 -20.71 14.89 17.24
N GLU A 167 -20.68 16.07 16.64
CA GLU A 167 -20.23 17.30 17.30
C GLU A 167 -21.11 17.64 18.49
N LEU A 168 -22.39 17.31 18.42
CA LEU A 168 -23.38 17.51 19.48
C LEU A 168 -23.19 16.56 20.67
N SER A 169 -22.50 15.45 20.51
CA SER A 169 -22.10 14.50 21.59
C SER A 169 -20.86 14.99 22.34
N SER A 170 -20.86 16.21 22.86
CA SER A 170 -19.71 16.75 23.57
C SER A 170 -20.14 17.49 24.85
N ALA A 171 -19.23 17.60 25.81
CA ALA A 171 -19.50 18.32 27.10
C ALA A 171 -19.82 19.82 26.91
N GLN A 172 -19.65 20.37 25.73
CA GLN A 172 -19.97 21.73 25.38
C GLN A 172 -21.49 21.96 25.27
N TYR A 173 -22.26 20.90 24.96
CA TYR A 173 -23.71 20.98 24.75
C TYR A 173 -24.46 20.23 25.83
N ARG A 174 -24.34 20.67 27.10
CA ARG A 174 -24.95 19.97 28.25
C ARG A 174 -26.47 19.95 28.19
N HIS A 175 -27.09 21.01 27.69
CA HIS A 175 -28.55 21.13 27.61
C HIS A 175 -29.13 20.56 26.31
N PHE A 176 -28.27 19.92 25.47
CA PHE A 176 -28.70 19.29 24.22
C PHE A 176 -28.98 17.80 24.43
N PHE A 177 -30.11 17.37 23.94
CA PHE A 177 -30.57 15.98 23.90
C PHE A 177 -31.03 15.63 22.49
N ARG A 178 -31.08 14.35 22.20
CA ARG A 178 -31.66 13.86 20.94
C ARG A 178 -32.33 12.50 21.12
N THR A 179 -33.41 12.28 20.36
CA THR A 179 -34.06 10.97 20.26
C THR A 179 -33.51 10.14 19.12
N ALA A 180 -32.99 10.77 18.07
CA ALA A 180 -32.33 10.10 16.96
C ALA A 180 -30.93 9.59 17.34
N PRO A 181 -30.50 8.42 16.81
CA PRO A 181 -29.15 7.93 17.02
C PRO A 181 -28.08 8.82 16.38
N PRO A 182 -26.90 8.98 17.04
CA PRO A 182 -25.81 9.80 16.50
C PRO A 182 -25.04 9.12 15.34
N ASP A 183 -24.45 9.94 14.46
CA ASP A 183 -23.70 9.52 13.25
C ASP A 183 -22.60 8.49 13.49
N ASN A 184 -21.98 8.45 14.69
CA ASN A 184 -21.01 7.43 15.01
C ASN A 184 -21.59 6.00 15.00
N GLN A 185 -22.88 5.86 15.33
CA GLN A 185 -23.56 4.56 15.27
C GLN A 185 -23.95 4.23 13.81
N GLN A 186 -24.36 5.21 13.03
CA GLN A 186 -24.65 5.05 11.62
C GLN A 186 -23.39 4.66 10.83
N ALA A 187 -22.25 5.34 11.09
CA ALA A 187 -20.98 5.00 10.47
C ALA A 187 -20.53 3.56 10.82
N ARG A 188 -20.78 3.11 12.05
CA ARG A 188 -20.54 1.70 12.45
C ARG A 188 -21.44 0.75 11.68
N ALA A 189 -22.72 1.06 11.54
CA ALA A 189 -23.66 0.22 10.79
C ALA A 189 -23.23 0.11 9.31
N MET A 190 -22.81 1.23 8.69
CA MET A 190 -22.27 1.24 7.34
C MET A 190 -20.97 0.43 7.22
N ALA A 191 -20.07 0.55 8.20
CA ALA A 191 -18.84 -0.22 8.23
C ALA A 191 -19.11 -1.73 8.37
N ASP A 192 -20.09 -2.14 9.19
CA ASP A 192 -20.51 -3.53 9.31
C ASP A 192 -21.10 -4.06 8.00
N ILE A 193 -21.82 -3.23 7.23
CA ILE A 193 -22.32 -3.58 5.89
C ILE A 193 -21.16 -3.76 4.91
N ILE A 194 -20.18 -2.86 4.91
CA ILE A 194 -18.98 -2.93 4.06
C ILE A 194 -18.22 -4.22 4.32
N GLU A 195 -18.00 -4.57 5.58
CA GLU A 195 -17.32 -5.81 5.99
C GLU A 195 -18.14 -7.07 5.62
N HIS A 196 -19.46 -7.03 5.81
CA HIS A 196 -20.35 -8.16 5.49
C HIS A 196 -20.24 -8.57 4.01
N PHE A 197 -20.09 -7.59 3.10
CA PHE A 197 -19.95 -7.84 1.67
C PHE A 197 -18.50 -7.91 1.18
N ASN A 198 -17.51 -7.88 2.09
CA ASN A 198 -16.08 -7.90 1.78
C ASN A 198 -15.64 -6.78 0.81
N TRP A 199 -16.23 -5.60 0.91
CA TRP A 199 -15.80 -4.43 0.17
C TRP A 199 -14.59 -3.81 0.86
N SER A 200 -13.43 -3.80 0.21
CA SER A 200 -12.20 -3.29 0.80
C SER A 200 -11.87 -1.86 0.39
N TYR A 201 -12.58 -1.30 -0.60
CA TYR A 201 -12.29 0.03 -1.12
C TYR A 201 -13.57 0.81 -1.43
N VAL A 202 -13.82 1.90 -0.72
CA VAL A 202 -15.05 2.69 -0.81
C VAL A 202 -14.73 4.18 -0.95
N ALA A 203 -15.69 5.00 -1.39
CA ALA A 203 -15.58 6.44 -1.35
C ALA A 203 -16.73 7.05 -0.55
N VAL A 204 -16.57 8.28 -0.12
CA VAL A 204 -17.59 9.06 0.59
C VAL A 204 -17.87 10.36 -0.18
N VAL A 205 -19.14 10.63 -0.44
CA VAL A 205 -19.62 11.91 -0.94
C VAL A 205 -20.58 12.47 0.10
N ALA A 206 -20.27 13.64 0.63
CA ALA A 206 -20.98 14.20 1.76
C ALA A 206 -21.31 15.69 1.57
N MET A 207 -22.22 16.22 2.40
CA MET A 207 -22.46 17.66 2.47
C MET A 207 -21.26 18.38 3.10
N GLU A 208 -21.00 19.61 2.65
CA GLU A 208 -19.95 20.48 3.22
C GLU A 208 -20.47 21.24 4.45
N ASP A 209 -21.01 20.51 5.39
CA ASP A 209 -21.53 21.05 6.65
C ASP A 209 -21.15 20.11 7.82
N SER A 210 -21.64 20.41 9.02
CA SER A 210 -21.35 19.61 10.21
C SER A 210 -21.85 18.18 10.11
N TYR A 211 -23.00 17.94 9.49
CA TYR A 211 -23.56 16.61 9.26
C TYR A 211 -22.64 15.78 8.35
N GLY A 212 -22.39 16.26 7.13
CA GLY A 212 -21.62 15.51 6.15
C GLY A 212 -20.16 15.35 6.53
N ARG A 213 -19.49 16.41 7.03
CA ARG A 213 -18.08 16.34 7.45
C ARG A 213 -17.86 15.37 8.61
N ASN A 214 -18.73 15.42 9.63
CA ASN A 214 -18.61 14.50 10.76
C ASN A 214 -18.98 13.07 10.40
N GLY A 215 -19.98 12.84 9.57
CA GLY A 215 -20.32 11.52 9.05
C GLY A 215 -19.17 10.89 8.27
N ALA A 216 -18.63 11.61 7.28
CA ALA A 216 -17.46 11.15 6.49
C ALA A 216 -16.27 10.82 7.39
N ARG A 217 -15.92 11.73 8.34
CA ARG A 217 -14.81 11.50 9.27
C ARG A 217 -15.02 10.26 10.16
N LYS A 218 -16.27 9.95 10.54
CA LYS A 218 -16.56 8.76 11.33
C LYS A 218 -16.42 7.48 10.51
N VAL A 219 -16.77 7.48 9.23
CA VAL A 219 -16.50 6.37 8.33
C VAL A 219 -14.98 6.17 8.16
N GLU A 220 -14.21 7.24 7.96
CA GLU A 220 -12.75 7.19 7.90
C GLU A 220 -12.14 6.62 9.19
N THR A 221 -12.64 7.06 10.36
CA THR A 221 -12.20 6.55 11.66
C THR A 221 -12.51 5.05 11.83
N GLU A 222 -13.67 4.58 11.39
CA GLU A 222 -14.00 3.15 11.42
C GLU A 222 -13.11 2.36 10.46
N ALA A 223 -12.76 2.89 9.28
CA ALA A 223 -11.82 2.28 8.36
C ALA A 223 -10.41 2.15 8.97
N GLU A 224 -9.90 3.22 9.58
CA GLU A 224 -8.61 3.22 10.26
C GLU A 224 -8.55 2.23 11.43
N LYS A 225 -9.64 2.16 12.21
CA LYS A 225 -9.74 1.27 13.38
C LYS A 225 -9.82 -0.20 13.00
N ARG A 226 -10.60 -0.54 11.97
CA ARG A 226 -10.87 -1.92 11.55
C ARG A 226 -9.80 -2.47 10.63
N GLN A 227 -9.20 -1.63 9.79
CA GLN A 227 -8.21 -1.98 8.77
C GLN A 227 -8.70 -3.05 7.77
N THR A 228 -10.00 -3.24 7.65
CA THR A 228 -10.64 -4.19 6.71
C THR A 228 -11.00 -3.53 5.39
N PHE A 229 -11.19 -2.20 5.41
CA PHE A 229 -11.49 -1.40 4.23
C PHE A 229 -10.81 -0.03 4.31
N CYS A 230 -10.66 0.63 3.16
CA CYS A 230 -10.11 1.98 3.04
C CYS A 230 -11.07 2.90 2.30
N VAL A 231 -11.02 4.18 2.67
CA VAL A 231 -11.71 5.25 1.95
C VAL A 231 -10.77 5.82 0.89
N ALA A 232 -11.14 5.65 -0.39
CA ALA A 232 -10.38 6.14 -1.53
C ALA A 232 -10.27 7.66 -1.54
N PHE A 233 -11.38 8.31 -1.26
CA PHE A 233 -11.50 9.75 -1.12
C PHE A 233 -12.80 10.11 -0.42
N SER A 234 -12.82 11.29 0.21
CA SER A 234 -14.02 11.96 0.71
C SER A 234 -14.17 13.28 -0.03
N GLU A 235 -15.33 13.51 -0.65
CA GLU A 235 -15.65 14.75 -1.36
C GLU A 235 -16.86 15.42 -0.75
N PHE A 236 -16.84 16.76 -0.73
CA PHE A 236 -17.85 17.54 -0.07
C PHE A 236 -18.57 18.47 -1.05
N ILE A 237 -19.91 18.53 -0.94
CA ILE A 237 -20.79 19.34 -1.76
C ILE A 237 -21.30 20.52 -0.89
N PRO A 238 -21.00 21.77 -1.25
CA PRO A 238 -21.45 22.93 -0.49
C PRO A 238 -22.97 23.12 -0.63
N ARG A 239 -23.61 23.71 0.38
CA ARG A 239 -25.06 24.03 0.34
C ARG A 239 -25.40 25.07 -0.71
N GLN A 240 -24.51 26.03 -0.99
CA GLN A 240 -24.71 27.10 -1.98
C GLN A 240 -23.71 26.97 -3.12
N LYS A 241 -24.12 27.40 -4.32
CA LYS A 241 -23.29 27.39 -5.56
C LYS A 241 -22.67 26.03 -5.86
N TYR A 242 -23.37 24.95 -5.56
CA TYR A 242 -22.89 23.56 -5.59
C TYR A 242 -22.71 23.00 -7.01
N GLY A 243 -23.36 23.56 -8.05
CA GLY A 243 -23.44 22.95 -9.38
C GLY A 243 -22.09 22.53 -9.99
N ALA A 244 -21.11 23.45 -10.03
CA ALA A 244 -19.80 23.13 -10.58
C ALA A 244 -19.01 22.13 -9.71
N LYS A 245 -19.21 22.14 -8.40
CA LYS A 245 -18.57 21.17 -7.49
C LYS A 245 -19.20 19.79 -7.62
N LEU A 246 -20.52 19.72 -7.78
CA LEU A 246 -21.28 18.49 -7.99
C LEU A 246 -20.74 17.73 -9.22
N VAL A 247 -20.60 18.41 -10.36
CA VAL A 247 -20.04 17.82 -11.58
C VAL A 247 -18.63 17.25 -11.32
N ARG A 248 -17.75 18.03 -10.70
CA ARG A 248 -16.37 17.57 -10.38
C ARG A 248 -16.36 16.37 -9.45
N VAL A 249 -17.27 16.29 -8.50
CA VAL A 249 -17.39 15.14 -7.59
C VAL A 249 -17.77 13.89 -8.37
N VAL A 250 -18.76 13.98 -9.26
CA VAL A 250 -19.19 12.86 -10.12
C VAL A 250 -18.07 12.45 -11.08
N GLU A 251 -17.37 13.41 -11.67
CA GLU A 251 -16.18 13.13 -12.49
C GLU A 251 -15.10 12.41 -11.69
N LYS A 252 -14.86 12.79 -10.44
CA LYS A 252 -13.90 12.10 -9.58
C LYS A 252 -14.33 10.65 -9.32
N VAL A 253 -15.59 10.40 -9.02
CA VAL A 253 -16.11 9.02 -8.87
C VAL A 253 -15.86 8.20 -10.13
N LYS A 254 -16.01 8.81 -11.32
CA LYS A 254 -15.73 8.18 -12.61
C LYS A 254 -14.26 7.82 -12.80
N HIS A 255 -13.34 8.64 -12.32
CA HIS A 255 -11.90 8.42 -12.42
C HIS A 255 -11.38 7.28 -11.51
N PHE A 256 -12.20 6.79 -10.59
CA PHE A 256 -11.88 5.66 -9.71
C PHE A 256 -12.72 4.43 -10.07
N PRO A 257 -12.44 3.72 -11.18
CA PRO A 257 -13.27 2.61 -11.67
C PRO A 257 -13.38 1.45 -10.69
N ASN A 258 -12.36 1.25 -9.86
CA ASN A 258 -12.30 0.17 -8.86
C ASN A 258 -13.14 0.46 -7.60
N VAL A 259 -13.50 1.72 -7.37
CA VAL A 259 -14.42 2.11 -6.30
C VAL A 259 -15.85 1.85 -6.79
N ARG A 260 -16.38 0.68 -6.47
CA ARG A 260 -17.75 0.29 -6.86
C ARG A 260 -18.79 0.67 -5.81
N VAL A 261 -18.37 0.95 -4.59
CA VAL A 261 -19.23 1.29 -3.47
C VAL A 261 -18.95 2.72 -3.03
N VAL A 262 -19.98 3.56 -3.01
CA VAL A 262 -19.89 4.96 -2.62
C VAL A 262 -20.92 5.25 -1.55
N LEU A 263 -20.50 5.80 -0.43
CA LEU A 263 -21.36 6.23 0.65
C LEU A 263 -21.83 7.65 0.37
N LEU A 264 -23.14 7.87 0.43
CA LEU A 264 -23.75 9.17 0.20
C LEU A 264 -24.28 9.73 1.52
N TRP A 265 -23.60 10.76 2.05
CA TRP A 265 -23.98 11.51 3.24
C TRP A 265 -24.60 12.85 2.83
N LEU A 266 -25.77 12.78 2.18
CA LEU A 266 -26.42 13.89 1.51
C LEU A 266 -27.85 14.06 2.02
N PHE A 267 -28.38 15.28 1.98
CA PHE A 267 -29.82 15.53 2.12
C PHE A 267 -30.56 15.17 0.83
N GLY A 268 -31.84 14.88 0.91
CA GLY A 268 -32.63 14.37 -0.20
C GLY A 268 -32.57 15.21 -1.46
N SER A 269 -32.74 16.54 -1.34
CA SER A 269 -32.71 17.47 -2.47
C SER A 269 -31.35 17.46 -3.21
N TYR A 270 -30.22 17.35 -2.47
CA TYR A 270 -28.87 17.23 -3.04
C TYR A 270 -28.62 15.84 -3.59
N GLY A 271 -29.12 14.80 -2.91
CA GLY A 271 -29.07 13.42 -3.38
C GLY A 271 -29.74 13.25 -4.74
N ARG A 272 -30.95 13.80 -4.92
CA ARG A 272 -31.66 13.77 -6.20
C ARG A 272 -30.88 14.45 -7.33
N ARG A 273 -30.25 15.58 -7.06
CA ARG A 273 -29.42 16.31 -8.04
C ARG A 273 -28.14 15.56 -8.35
N PHE A 274 -27.53 14.92 -7.35
CA PHE A 274 -26.35 14.06 -7.50
C PHE A 274 -26.68 12.87 -8.41
N LEU A 275 -27.79 12.17 -8.17
CA LEU A 275 -28.23 11.02 -8.99
C LEU A 275 -28.48 11.44 -10.45
N LYS A 276 -29.09 12.59 -10.69
CA LYS A 276 -29.27 13.14 -12.06
C LYS A 276 -27.93 13.36 -12.78
N GLU A 277 -26.93 13.85 -12.07
CA GLU A 277 -25.62 14.05 -12.65
C GLU A 277 -24.87 12.72 -12.88
N VAL A 278 -25.04 11.74 -12.01
CA VAL A 278 -24.52 10.36 -12.15
C VAL A 278 -25.07 9.69 -13.42
N VAL A 279 -26.37 9.88 -13.73
CA VAL A 279 -27.01 9.39 -14.97
C VAL A 279 -26.32 9.97 -16.20
N LYS A 280 -26.10 11.29 -16.24
CA LYS A 280 -25.43 11.96 -17.37
C LYS A 280 -24.01 11.41 -17.62
N HIS A 281 -23.31 10.99 -16.55
CA HIS A 281 -21.95 10.44 -16.63
C HIS A 281 -21.93 8.92 -16.81
N LYS A 282 -23.10 8.26 -16.90
CA LYS A 282 -23.26 6.80 -17.12
C LYS A 282 -22.57 5.93 -16.06
N LEU A 283 -22.73 6.29 -14.77
CA LEU A 283 -22.16 5.57 -13.64
C LEU A 283 -23.20 4.64 -12.97
N GLY A 284 -24.01 3.96 -13.77
CA GLY A 284 -25.02 2.99 -13.29
C GLY A 284 -24.45 1.71 -12.67
N ASP A 285 -23.14 1.50 -12.75
CA ASP A 285 -22.44 0.32 -12.24
C ASP A 285 -21.94 0.47 -10.80
N ARG A 286 -22.38 1.51 -10.10
CA ARG A 286 -22.00 1.78 -8.71
C ARG A 286 -23.10 1.32 -7.76
N THR A 287 -22.69 0.86 -6.57
CA THR A 287 -23.57 0.60 -5.43
C THR A 287 -23.49 1.78 -4.48
N TRP A 288 -24.63 2.39 -4.19
CA TRP A 288 -24.72 3.51 -3.28
C TRP A 288 -25.15 3.03 -1.90
N ILE A 289 -24.48 3.49 -0.84
CA ILE A 289 -24.91 3.30 0.55
C ILE A 289 -25.38 4.66 1.05
N LEU A 290 -26.70 4.80 1.26
CA LEU A 290 -27.34 6.05 1.59
C LEU A 290 -27.37 6.26 3.11
N SER A 291 -27.04 7.47 3.55
CA SER A 291 -27.22 7.88 4.94
C SER A 291 -28.69 8.06 5.31
N ASP A 292 -28.97 8.21 6.58
CA ASP A 292 -30.31 8.40 7.13
C ASP A 292 -31.09 9.52 6.45
N ALA A 293 -30.50 10.70 6.32
CA ALA A 293 -31.15 11.86 5.70
C ALA A 293 -31.59 11.59 4.25
N LEU A 294 -30.83 10.78 3.49
CA LEU A 294 -31.21 10.44 2.12
C LEU A 294 -32.10 9.21 2.05
N ALA A 295 -31.88 8.22 2.92
CA ALA A 295 -32.64 6.98 2.92
C ALA A 295 -34.07 7.12 3.49
N THR A 296 -34.33 8.16 4.30
CA THR A 296 -35.66 8.42 4.91
C THR A 296 -36.57 9.27 4.05
N GLU A 297 -36.01 10.06 3.12
CA GLU A 297 -36.80 10.93 2.25
C GLU A 297 -37.32 10.16 1.02
N ASP A 298 -38.48 9.54 1.14
CA ASP A 298 -39.10 8.73 0.06
C ASP A 298 -39.37 9.57 -1.22
N ASP A 299 -39.67 10.86 -1.09
CA ASP A 299 -39.92 11.78 -2.22
C ASP A 299 -38.73 11.89 -3.18
N VAL A 300 -37.49 11.63 -2.72
CA VAL A 300 -36.29 11.61 -3.56
C VAL A 300 -36.39 10.54 -4.65
N PHE A 301 -37.10 9.45 -4.37
CA PHE A 301 -37.21 8.27 -5.21
C PHE A 301 -38.54 8.18 -5.98
N VAL A 302 -39.40 9.18 -5.83
CA VAL A 302 -40.66 9.27 -6.57
C VAL A 302 -40.45 9.99 -7.90
N GLY A 303 -41.08 9.49 -8.98
CA GLY A 303 -41.04 10.11 -10.30
C GLY A 303 -39.66 10.10 -10.95
N LEU A 304 -38.81 9.12 -10.60
CA LEU A 304 -37.57 8.87 -11.30
C LEU A 304 -37.82 8.29 -12.69
N ASP A 305 -37.05 8.75 -13.67
CA ASP A 305 -37.06 8.12 -14.99
C ASP A 305 -36.39 6.76 -14.97
N ASP A 306 -36.45 6.03 -16.08
CA ASP A 306 -35.87 4.66 -16.17
C ASP A 306 -34.36 4.64 -15.94
N GLU A 307 -33.61 5.65 -16.35
CA GLU A 307 -32.17 5.75 -16.18
C GLU A 307 -31.82 6.08 -14.73
N GLU A 308 -32.57 7.01 -14.12
CA GLU A 308 -32.44 7.35 -12.70
C GLU A 308 -32.75 6.14 -11.79
N GLN A 309 -33.84 5.38 -12.10
CA GLN A 309 -34.19 4.15 -11.37
C GLN A 309 -33.09 3.08 -11.47
N ASN A 310 -32.45 2.94 -12.64
CA ASN A 310 -31.35 2.01 -12.82
C ASN A 310 -30.13 2.38 -11.99
N VAL A 311 -29.83 3.66 -11.81
CA VAL A 311 -28.74 4.14 -10.97
C VAL A 311 -28.98 3.85 -9.49
N VAL A 312 -30.23 3.98 -9.03
CA VAL A 312 -30.63 3.72 -7.64
C VAL A 312 -30.80 2.23 -7.34
N HIS A 313 -31.16 1.42 -8.36
CA HIS A 313 -31.35 -0.01 -8.21
C HIS A 313 -30.11 -0.71 -7.65
N GLY A 314 -30.29 -1.55 -6.65
CA GLY A 314 -29.17 -2.22 -5.97
C GLY A 314 -28.54 -1.41 -4.84
N SER A 315 -29.01 -0.19 -4.58
CA SER A 315 -28.50 0.62 -3.48
C SER A 315 -29.00 0.14 -2.12
N LEU A 316 -28.21 0.42 -1.09
CA LEU A 316 -28.56 0.17 0.31
C LEU A 316 -28.75 1.50 1.03
N GLY A 317 -29.56 1.52 2.07
CA GLY A 317 -29.71 2.69 2.94
C GLY A 317 -29.68 2.28 4.40
N VAL A 318 -29.17 3.16 5.25
CA VAL A 318 -29.16 3.00 6.70
C VAL A 318 -30.08 4.09 7.27
N GLN A 319 -31.23 3.71 7.76
CA GLN A 319 -32.21 4.65 8.35
C GLN A 319 -32.50 4.30 9.81
N PRO A 320 -32.81 5.28 10.67
CA PRO A 320 -33.33 4.98 12.00
C PRO A 320 -34.53 4.04 11.89
N ARG A 321 -34.72 3.20 12.92
CA ARG A 321 -35.74 2.15 12.89
C ARG A 321 -37.11 2.72 12.52
N HIS A 322 -37.66 2.20 11.43
CA HIS A 322 -39.00 2.59 10.96
C HIS A 322 -40.05 1.79 11.73
N LEU A 323 -40.99 2.51 12.27
CA LEU A 323 -42.13 1.92 12.96
C LEU A 323 -43.36 1.83 12.03
N THR A 324 -44.22 0.90 12.32
CA THR A 324 -45.50 0.81 11.64
C THR A 324 -46.28 2.13 11.82
N ARG A 325 -46.94 2.61 10.77
CA ARG A 325 -47.74 3.82 10.80
C ARG A 325 -48.73 3.80 11.96
N ASP A 326 -48.75 4.88 12.74
CA ASP A 326 -49.73 5.07 13.81
C ASP A 326 -51.06 5.57 13.20
N GLN A 327 -52.08 4.72 13.22
CA GLN A 327 -53.43 5.06 12.70
C GLN A 327 -54.07 6.26 13.45
N HIS A 328 -53.71 6.49 14.72
CA HIS A 328 -54.21 7.64 15.46
C HIS A 328 -53.57 8.92 14.94
N PHE A 329 -52.28 8.92 14.64
CA PHE A 329 -51.60 10.04 14.02
C PHE A 329 -52.17 10.34 12.62
N GLU A 330 -52.36 9.32 11.81
CA GLU A 330 -52.93 9.45 10.48
C GLU A 330 -54.32 10.10 10.53
N SER A 331 -55.19 9.57 11.39
CA SER A 331 -56.55 10.14 11.59
C SER A 331 -56.52 11.58 12.10
N PHE A 332 -55.54 11.90 12.96
CA PHE A 332 -55.33 13.27 13.47
C PHE A 332 -54.93 14.22 12.35
N VAL A 333 -53.96 13.86 11.51
CA VAL A 333 -53.48 14.65 10.38
C VAL A 333 -54.60 14.94 9.39
N ILE A 334 -55.36 13.91 9.00
CA ILE A 334 -56.52 14.07 8.10
C ILE A 334 -57.58 15.00 8.70
N HIS A 335 -57.83 14.93 10.01
CA HIS A 335 -58.77 15.83 10.66
C HIS A 335 -58.26 17.29 10.68
N LYS A 336 -56.95 17.49 10.95
CA LYS A 336 -56.31 18.81 10.97
C LYS A 336 -56.25 19.46 9.60
N SER A 337 -55.96 18.71 8.54
CA SER A 337 -55.94 19.22 7.18
C SER A 337 -57.30 19.79 6.74
N LYS A 338 -58.40 19.19 7.22
CA LYS A 338 -59.76 19.68 6.98
C LYS A 338 -60.06 21.01 7.64
N LYS A 339 -59.51 21.24 8.86
CA LYS A 339 -59.81 22.46 9.63
C LYS A 339 -58.92 23.64 9.24
N ASN A 340 -57.82 23.39 8.52
CA ASN A 340 -56.87 24.41 8.08
C ASN A 340 -56.42 25.35 9.24
N GLU A 341 -56.22 24.76 10.43
CA GLU A 341 -55.90 25.52 11.66
C GLU A 341 -54.48 26.10 11.67
N VAL A 342 -53.58 25.56 10.80
CA VAL A 342 -52.22 26.00 10.66
C VAL A 342 -51.98 26.50 9.24
N ILE A 343 -51.37 27.67 9.13
CA ILE A 343 -51.20 28.40 7.85
C ILE A 343 -50.49 27.58 6.75
N TRP A 344 -49.59 26.69 7.12
CA TRP A 344 -48.82 25.86 6.20
C TRP A 344 -49.66 24.76 5.51
N TRP A 345 -50.82 24.38 6.06
CA TRP A 345 -51.77 23.47 5.41
C TRP A 345 -52.30 24.00 4.11
N GLU A 346 -52.62 25.32 4.04
CA GLU A 346 -53.12 25.95 2.83
C GLU A 346 -52.09 25.88 1.69
N GLU A 347 -50.82 26.03 2.03
CA GLU A 347 -49.72 25.96 1.08
C GLU A 347 -49.51 24.53 0.55
N LEU A 348 -49.46 23.50 1.43
CA LEU A 348 -49.41 22.13 1.05
C LEU A 348 -50.57 21.68 0.17
N LEU A 349 -51.78 22.07 0.52
CA LEU A 349 -53.00 21.75 -0.24
C LEU A 349 -52.98 22.38 -1.64
N LYS A 350 -52.45 23.58 -1.79
CA LYS A 350 -52.22 24.20 -3.11
C LYS A 350 -51.19 23.41 -3.93
N GLN A 351 -50.12 22.96 -3.31
CA GLN A 351 -49.08 22.18 -3.96
C GLN A 351 -49.62 20.82 -4.42
N THR A 352 -50.38 20.12 -3.58
CA THR A 352 -51.05 18.84 -3.86
C THR A 352 -52.09 18.96 -4.97
N ASN A 353 -52.89 20.05 -5.00
CA ASN A 353 -53.84 20.30 -6.07
C ASN A 353 -53.16 20.44 -7.44
N ASN A 354 -52.01 21.12 -7.50
CA ASN A 354 -51.20 21.22 -8.71
C ASN A 354 -50.61 19.87 -9.18
N GLN A 355 -50.51 18.87 -8.32
CA GLN A 355 -50.10 17.53 -8.62
C GLN A 355 -51.25 16.59 -9.06
N GLY A 356 -52.43 17.10 -9.27
CA GLY A 356 -53.60 16.38 -9.80
C GLY A 356 -54.52 15.77 -8.73
N CYS A 357 -54.35 16.14 -7.46
CA CYS A 357 -55.27 15.75 -6.39
C CYS A 357 -56.09 16.97 -5.89
N PRO A 358 -57.26 17.19 -6.47
CA PRO A 358 -58.09 18.31 -6.07
C PRO A 358 -58.61 18.16 -4.63
N PHE A 359 -58.76 19.29 -3.96
CA PHE A 359 -59.22 19.40 -2.55
C PHE A 359 -60.49 18.60 -2.25
N THR A 360 -61.40 18.48 -3.23
CA THR A 360 -62.67 17.74 -3.13
C THR A 360 -62.48 16.23 -3.04
N GLU A 361 -61.43 15.71 -3.62
CA GLU A 361 -61.10 14.28 -3.65
C GLU A 361 -60.22 13.81 -2.47
N LEU A 362 -59.48 14.75 -1.86
CA LEU A 362 -58.53 14.49 -0.79
C LEU A 362 -59.17 13.84 0.46
N TYR A 363 -60.50 14.05 0.64
CA TYR A 363 -61.24 13.58 1.81
C TYR A 363 -62.22 12.43 1.54
N GLN A 364 -62.19 11.87 0.33
CA GLN A 364 -63.01 10.68 0.01
C GLN A 364 -62.23 9.42 0.46
N ARG A 365 -62.84 8.60 1.30
CA ARG A 365 -62.23 7.34 1.78
C ARG A 365 -61.94 6.44 0.60
N GLY A 366 -60.67 5.93 0.56
CA GLY A 366 -60.20 5.01 -0.46
C GLY A 366 -59.68 5.66 -1.73
N ASN A 367 -59.56 7.02 -1.74
CA ASN A 367 -58.96 7.71 -2.87
C ASN A 367 -57.45 7.84 -2.71
N GLY A 368 -56.68 7.59 -3.79
CA GLY A 368 -55.22 7.66 -3.80
C GLY A 368 -54.63 9.02 -3.36
N CYS A 369 -55.43 10.10 -3.44
CA CYS A 369 -55.00 11.43 -3.00
C CYS A 369 -54.79 11.57 -1.50
N GLN A 370 -55.57 10.88 -0.67
CA GLN A 370 -55.37 10.85 0.78
C GLN A 370 -54.08 10.15 1.17
N GLU A 371 -53.81 9.04 0.54
CA GLU A 371 -52.51 8.30 0.73
C GLU A 371 -51.33 9.13 0.22
N MET A 372 -51.48 9.82 -0.90
CA MET A 372 -50.44 10.70 -1.44
C MET A 372 -50.12 11.85 -0.46
N LEU A 373 -51.15 12.52 0.09
CA LEU A 373 -50.98 13.56 1.09
C LEU A 373 -50.26 13.04 2.33
N PHE A 374 -50.69 11.87 2.86
CA PHE A 374 -50.07 11.30 4.04
C PHE A 374 -48.63 10.91 3.80
N ARG A 375 -48.32 10.29 2.67
CA ARG A 375 -46.94 9.93 2.27
C ARG A 375 -46.03 11.15 2.15
N SER A 376 -46.56 12.31 1.69
CA SER A 376 -45.74 13.51 1.51
C SER A 376 -45.28 14.14 2.83
N ILE A 377 -46.02 13.94 3.93
CA ILE A 377 -45.72 14.52 5.25
C ILE A 377 -45.15 13.52 6.25
N TYR A 378 -45.23 12.19 5.97
CA TYR A 378 -44.83 11.15 6.90
C TYR A 378 -43.45 10.63 6.58
N ASP A 379 -42.55 10.67 7.56
CA ASP A 379 -41.23 10.09 7.49
C ASP A 379 -40.91 9.22 8.71
N THR A 380 -39.72 8.68 8.73
CA THR A 380 -39.18 7.85 9.82
C THR A 380 -39.01 8.61 11.12
N TYR A 381 -38.91 9.96 11.09
CA TYR A 381 -38.62 10.77 12.27
C TYR A 381 -39.89 11.22 13.03
N ILE A 382 -41.07 11.02 12.50
CA ILE A 382 -42.35 11.35 13.18
C ILE A 382 -42.40 10.74 14.61
N PRO A 383 -42.14 9.43 14.82
CA PRO A 383 -42.13 8.85 16.18
C PRO A 383 -41.08 9.47 17.09
N TYR A 384 -39.91 9.90 16.54
CA TYR A 384 -38.85 10.52 17.30
C TYR A 384 -39.21 11.93 17.79
N VAL A 385 -40.01 12.66 17.01
CA VAL A 385 -40.61 13.94 17.46
C VAL A 385 -41.57 13.71 18.63
N ILE A 386 -42.44 12.71 18.52
CA ILE A 386 -43.41 12.38 19.57
C ILE A 386 -42.70 12.00 20.85
N ASP A 387 -41.69 11.12 20.77
CA ASP A 387 -40.87 10.69 21.91
C ASP A 387 -40.07 11.83 22.53
N ALA A 388 -39.63 12.82 21.74
CA ALA A 388 -38.97 14.02 22.25
C ALA A 388 -39.90 14.88 23.11
N VAL A 389 -41.17 15.06 22.67
CA VAL A 389 -42.19 15.79 23.44
C VAL A 389 -42.56 14.99 24.70
N ASP A 390 -42.77 13.67 24.57
CA ASP A 390 -43.10 12.79 25.72
C ASP A 390 -41.95 12.84 26.77
N ALA A 391 -40.65 12.87 26.33
CA ALA A 391 -39.51 12.98 27.24
C ALA A 391 -39.53 14.26 28.07
N VAL A 392 -39.82 15.40 27.45
CA VAL A 392 -39.97 16.67 28.15
C VAL A 392 -41.14 16.64 29.14
N ALA A 393 -42.28 16.07 28.70
CA ALA A 393 -43.45 15.96 29.54
C ALA A 393 -43.21 15.12 30.81
N HIS A 394 -42.48 13.98 30.66
CA HIS A 394 -42.06 13.14 31.78
C HIS A 394 -41.09 13.88 32.71
N ALA A 395 -40.16 14.66 32.20
CA ALA A 395 -39.22 15.45 32.99
C ALA A 395 -39.94 16.54 33.80
N ILE A 396 -40.87 17.25 33.15
CA ILE A 396 -41.69 18.27 33.82
C ILE A 396 -42.60 17.62 34.85
N HIS A 397 -43.17 16.46 34.59
CA HIS A 397 -43.97 15.71 35.56
C HIS A 397 -43.17 15.33 36.79
N GLN A 398 -41.93 14.83 36.68
CA GLN A 398 -41.08 14.56 37.84
C GLN A 398 -40.72 15.84 38.60
N TYR A 399 -40.39 16.93 37.90
CA TYR A 399 -40.15 18.24 38.51
C TYR A 399 -41.35 18.68 39.37
N LEU A 400 -42.58 18.49 38.89
CA LEU A 400 -43.80 18.85 39.64
C LEU A 400 -44.01 17.92 40.83
N LEU A 401 -43.80 16.64 40.74
CA LEU A 401 -43.86 15.67 41.85
C LEU A 401 -42.95 16.09 43.01
N GLU A 402 -41.75 16.60 42.76
CA GLU A 402 -40.86 17.12 43.76
C GLU A 402 -41.31 18.44 44.41
N ASN A 403 -41.86 19.35 43.62
CA ASN A 403 -42.12 20.73 44.03
C ASN A 403 -43.54 20.98 44.47
N CYS A 404 -44.56 20.28 43.96
CA CYS A 404 -45.94 20.56 44.30
C CYS A 404 -46.89 19.37 44.39
N ASP A 405 -46.49 18.19 44.03
CA ASP A 405 -47.27 16.95 43.98
C ASP A 405 -48.72 17.10 43.50
N PRO A 406 -48.99 17.07 42.18
CA PRO A 406 -50.27 17.35 41.60
C PRO A 406 -51.36 16.33 41.99
N PHE A 407 -50.97 15.19 42.62
CA PHE A 407 -51.90 14.14 43.05
C PHE A 407 -52.35 14.22 44.51
N LYS A 408 -51.70 15.02 45.35
CA LYS A 408 -51.97 15.08 46.82
C LYS A 408 -53.05 16.03 47.21
N GLY A 409 -54.06 16.34 46.41
CA GLY A 409 -55.15 17.17 46.88
C GLY A 409 -56.30 17.45 45.93
N HIS A 410 -57.50 17.29 46.46
CA HIS A 410 -58.75 17.68 45.79
C HIS A 410 -59.09 19.20 45.99
N SER A 411 -58.09 19.98 46.44
CA SER A 411 -58.35 21.42 46.71
C SER A 411 -57.89 22.27 45.55
N SER A 412 -58.73 23.20 45.13
CA SER A 412 -58.42 24.20 44.09
C SER A 412 -57.18 25.07 44.42
N SER A 413 -56.75 25.12 45.68
CA SER A 413 -55.54 25.80 46.10
C SER A 413 -54.24 25.11 45.67
N LEU A 414 -54.24 23.77 45.46
CA LEU A 414 -53.04 22.99 45.08
C LEU A 414 -52.75 23.12 43.57
N GLY A 415 -53.79 23.12 42.71
CA GLY A 415 -53.67 23.43 41.29
C GLY A 415 -53.02 24.79 41.03
N ASN A 416 -53.37 25.79 41.87
CA ASN A 416 -52.72 27.09 41.78
C ASN A 416 -51.23 27.08 42.19
N ARG A 417 -50.80 26.28 43.20
CA ARG A 417 -49.39 26.14 43.58
C ARG A 417 -48.55 25.53 42.46
N CYS A 418 -49.04 24.50 41.75
CA CYS A 418 -48.33 23.92 40.63
C CYS A 418 -48.25 24.89 39.42
N ARG A 419 -49.31 25.69 39.20
CA ARG A 419 -49.27 26.76 38.17
C ARG A 419 -48.29 27.88 38.55
N ASP A 420 -48.16 28.20 39.80
CA ASP A 420 -47.21 29.21 40.27
C ASP A 420 -45.75 28.65 40.21
N ALA A 421 -45.53 27.38 40.55
CA ALA A 421 -44.24 26.71 40.34
C ALA A 421 -43.82 26.69 38.84
N LEU A 422 -44.77 26.58 37.94
CA LEU A 422 -44.51 26.63 36.48
C LEU A 422 -44.25 28.04 35.93
N ARG A 423 -44.63 29.07 36.63
CA ARG A 423 -44.28 30.47 36.28
C ARG A 423 -42.82 30.78 36.51
N LEU A 424 -42.22 30.12 37.47
CA LEU A 424 -40.80 30.24 37.88
C LEU A 424 -40.12 28.89 37.71
N ILE A 425 -40.40 28.18 36.63
CA ILE A 425 -39.85 26.86 36.38
C ILE A 425 -38.31 26.88 36.43
N ASP A 426 -37.73 26.01 37.25
CA ASP A 426 -36.30 25.82 37.31
C ASP A 426 -35.86 24.92 36.14
N LEU A 427 -35.31 25.55 35.09
CA LEU A 427 -34.85 24.85 33.89
C LEU A 427 -33.70 23.90 34.15
N GLN A 428 -32.84 24.15 35.17
CA GLN A 428 -31.77 23.23 35.51
C GLN A 428 -32.33 21.96 36.17
N ALA A 429 -33.39 22.10 36.98
CA ALA A 429 -34.07 20.93 37.51
C ALA A 429 -34.76 20.10 36.41
N VAL A 430 -35.43 20.78 35.44
CA VAL A 430 -36.02 20.10 34.29
C VAL A 430 -34.96 19.35 33.49
N GLU A 431 -33.79 19.95 33.25
CA GLU A 431 -32.66 19.31 32.55
C GLU A 431 -32.18 18.10 33.33
N ARG A 432 -32.00 18.18 34.63
CA ARG A 432 -31.61 17.04 35.48
C ARG A 432 -32.58 15.87 35.34
N HIS A 433 -33.90 16.12 35.46
CA HIS A 433 -34.93 15.11 35.28
C HIS A 433 -34.98 14.56 33.88
N LEU A 434 -34.66 15.37 32.85
CA LEU A 434 -34.60 14.93 31.47
C LEU A 434 -33.45 13.92 31.26
N ARG A 435 -32.31 14.10 31.97
CA ARG A 435 -31.22 13.11 31.95
C ARG A 435 -31.59 11.79 32.62
N GLU A 436 -32.44 11.83 33.61
CA GLU A 436 -32.89 10.65 34.37
C GLU A 436 -34.11 9.97 33.75
N VAL A 437 -34.66 10.52 32.65
CA VAL A 437 -35.85 10.00 32.00
C VAL A 437 -35.63 8.55 31.54
N SER A 438 -36.57 7.68 31.90
CA SER A 438 -36.63 6.29 31.37
C SER A 438 -38.09 5.89 31.24
N PHE A 439 -38.57 5.76 30.02
CA PHE A 439 -39.92 5.33 29.70
C PHE A 439 -40.00 4.59 28.37
N LYS A 440 -41.09 3.85 28.13
CA LYS A 440 -41.33 3.16 26.87
C LYS A 440 -42.03 4.13 25.92
N GLY A 441 -41.27 4.69 24.97
CA GLY A 441 -41.79 5.50 23.89
C GLY A 441 -42.18 4.69 22.65
N LEU A 442 -42.47 5.39 21.57
CA LEU A 442 -42.77 4.78 20.27
C LEU A 442 -41.51 4.11 19.66
N THR A 443 -40.38 4.77 19.74
CA THR A 443 -39.10 4.25 19.13
C THR A 443 -38.42 3.21 20.00
N GLY A 444 -38.94 2.89 21.17
CA GLY A 444 -38.43 1.92 22.13
C GLY A 444 -38.26 2.48 23.53
N ASN A 445 -37.26 2.03 24.28
CA ASN A 445 -36.97 2.58 25.60
C ASN A 445 -36.18 3.90 25.46
N ILE A 446 -36.80 4.99 25.88
CA ILE A 446 -36.20 6.34 25.83
C ILE A 446 -35.43 6.59 27.12
N SER A 447 -34.15 6.77 26.98
CA SER A 447 -33.21 7.14 28.04
C SER A 447 -31.96 7.76 27.43
N PHE A 448 -31.31 8.66 28.15
CA PHE A 448 -30.18 9.42 27.63
C PHE A 448 -28.87 9.09 28.38
N ASP A 449 -27.76 9.17 27.67
CA ASP A 449 -26.42 9.05 28.25
C ASP A 449 -25.95 10.42 28.81
N SER A 450 -24.70 10.46 29.30
CA SER A 450 -24.08 11.68 29.82
C SER A 450 -23.96 12.83 28.81
N PHE A 451 -24.07 12.56 27.55
CA PHE A 451 -24.01 13.56 26.47
C PHE A 451 -25.39 13.93 25.92
N GLY A 452 -26.45 13.33 26.42
CA GLY A 452 -27.81 13.52 25.91
C GLY A 452 -28.15 12.69 24.69
N ASP A 453 -27.30 11.70 24.34
CA ASP A 453 -27.53 10.75 23.26
C ASP A 453 -28.43 9.59 23.72
N PRO A 454 -29.25 8.98 22.82
CA PRO A 454 -30.03 7.81 23.20
C PRO A 454 -29.11 6.61 23.52
N ILE A 455 -29.36 5.95 24.63
CA ILE A 455 -28.59 4.78 25.07
C ILE A 455 -28.76 3.63 24.09
N SER A 456 -29.99 3.40 23.63
CA SER A 456 -30.30 2.40 22.60
C SER A 456 -30.28 3.05 21.22
N SER A 457 -29.61 2.39 20.28
CA SER A 457 -29.57 2.83 18.89
C SER A 457 -29.86 1.64 17.98
N SER A 458 -30.82 1.79 17.10
CA SER A 458 -31.15 0.77 16.09
C SER A 458 -31.44 1.40 14.75
N TYR A 459 -30.98 0.71 13.70
CA TYR A 459 -31.21 1.09 12.31
C TYR A 459 -31.86 -0.05 11.54
N ASP A 460 -32.73 0.29 10.62
CA ASP A 460 -33.16 -0.60 9.57
C ASP A 460 -32.25 -0.45 8.35
N ILE A 461 -31.91 -1.57 7.74
CA ILE A 461 -31.17 -1.60 6.49
C ILE A 461 -32.17 -1.77 5.37
N VAL A 462 -32.24 -0.79 4.50
CA VAL A 462 -33.18 -0.74 3.38
C VAL A 462 -32.47 -0.98 2.06
N HIS A 463 -33.18 -1.57 1.13
CA HIS A 463 -32.72 -1.87 -0.21
C HIS A 463 -33.65 -1.24 -1.24
N PHE A 464 -33.07 -0.56 -2.22
CA PHE A 464 -33.79 0.12 -3.27
C PHE A 464 -33.82 -0.73 -4.54
N GLN A 465 -35.03 -1.04 -5.02
CA GLN A 465 -35.23 -1.83 -6.21
C GLN A 465 -36.06 -1.08 -7.24
N ARG A 466 -35.84 -1.36 -8.52
CA ARG A 466 -36.67 -0.87 -9.59
C ARG A 466 -38.07 -1.49 -9.49
N GLY A 467 -39.13 -0.67 -9.55
CA GLY A 467 -40.50 -1.13 -9.58
C GLY A 467 -40.84 -1.87 -10.88
N ASN A 468 -41.75 -2.87 -10.80
CA ASN A 468 -42.18 -3.61 -11.96
C ASN A 468 -43.19 -2.76 -12.77
N ALA A 469 -42.94 -2.51 -14.04
CA ALA A 469 -43.76 -1.72 -14.96
C ALA A 469 -45.18 -2.32 -15.20
N ARG A 470 -45.51 -3.51 -14.69
CA ARG A 470 -46.78 -4.21 -14.88
C ARG A 470 -47.89 -3.79 -13.89
N LEU A 471 -47.57 -3.03 -12.85
CA LEU A 471 -48.48 -2.67 -11.77
C LEU A 471 -48.73 -1.14 -11.66
N ASP A 472 -48.61 -0.39 -12.75
CA ASP A 472 -48.84 1.08 -12.80
C ASP A 472 -48.05 1.91 -11.76
N GLU A 473 -47.08 1.28 -11.07
CA GLU A 473 -46.21 1.89 -10.08
C GLU A 473 -44.83 2.11 -10.67
N ARG A 474 -44.64 3.25 -11.33
CA ARG A 474 -43.32 3.76 -11.75
C ARG A 474 -42.51 4.28 -10.57
N HIS A 475 -42.48 3.52 -9.49
CA HIS A 475 -41.81 3.94 -8.26
C HIS A 475 -40.68 2.99 -7.91
N THR A 476 -39.57 3.53 -7.42
CA THR A 476 -38.53 2.74 -6.77
C THR A 476 -39.13 2.11 -5.52
N ILE A 477 -38.95 0.78 -5.39
CA ILE A 477 -39.42 0.03 -4.23
C ILE A 477 -38.33 0.05 -3.16
N LYS A 478 -38.70 0.51 -1.97
CA LYS A 478 -37.83 0.47 -0.78
C LYS A 478 -38.23 -0.70 0.11
N LEU A 479 -37.32 -1.64 0.32
CA LEU A 479 -37.55 -2.87 1.10
C LEU A 479 -36.64 -2.88 2.33
N VAL A 480 -37.18 -3.19 3.50
CA VAL A 480 -36.38 -3.49 4.70
C VAL A 480 -35.81 -4.87 4.56
N ILE A 481 -34.50 -5.01 4.45
CA ILE A 481 -33.76 -6.26 4.27
C ILE A 481 -33.00 -6.68 5.51
N GLY A 482 -32.99 -5.88 6.55
CA GLY A 482 -32.24 -6.19 7.76
C GLY A 482 -32.29 -5.12 8.81
N SER A 483 -31.55 -5.32 9.87
CA SER A 483 -31.45 -4.37 10.98
C SER A 483 -30.04 -4.38 11.57
N TRP A 484 -29.70 -3.25 12.17
CA TRP A 484 -28.48 -3.08 12.97
C TRP A 484 -28.86 -2.57 14.38
N GLU A 485 -28.32 -3.20 15.44
CA GLU A 485 -28.61 -2.83 16.81
C GLU A 485 -27.32 -2.73 17.64
N LYS A 486 -27.12 -1.61 18.31
CA LYS A 486 -26.01 -1.33 19.22
C LYS A 486 -26.00 -2.32 20.41
N GLY A 487 -24.83 -2.88 20.73
CA GLY A 487 -24.64 -3.73 21.93
C GLY A 487 -24.98 -5.20 21.75
N ARG A 488 -25.39 -5.65 20.58
CA ARG A 488 -25.51 -7.07 20.27
C ARG A 488 -24.17 -7.66 19.87
N GLU A 489 -23.98 -8.95 20.14
CA GLU A 489 -22.77 -9.69 19.72
C GLU A 489 -22.58 -9.66 18.20
N LYS A 490 -23.67 -9.76 17.42
CA LYS A 490 -23.74 -9.54 15.98
C LYS A 490 -24.72 -8.39 15.72
N PRO A 491 -24.20 -7.17 15.64
CA PRO A 491 -25.05 -5.99 15.49
C PRO A 491 -25.86 -6.00 14.19
N LEU A 492 -25.24 -6.40 13.08
CA LEU A 492 -25.86 -6.44 11.75
C LEU A 492 -26.54 -7.78 11.49
N ARG A 493 -27.79 -7.73 11.00
CA ARG A 493 -28.57 -8.88 10.50
C ARG A 493 -29.15 -8.52 9.15
N LEU A 494 -28.78 -9.26 8.10
CA LEU A 494 -29.25 -9.05 6.75
C LEU A 494 -29.90 -10.31 6.17
N ASP A 495 -30.96 -10.12 5.42
CA ASP A 495 -31.55 -11.15 4.57
C ASP A 495 -30.98 -11.03 3.14
N ASN A 496 -29.87 -11.70 2.92
CA ASN A 496 -29.13 -11.65 1.66
C ASN A 496 -29.93 -12.21 0.45
N LYS A 497 -31.00 -12.98 0.69
CA LYS A 497 -31.78 -13.60 -0.39
C LYS A 497 -32.62 -12.59 -1.17
N ASN A 498 -32.93 -11.46 -0.56
CA ASN A 498 -33.78 -10.42 -1.15
C ASN A 498 -32.96 -9.27 -1.74
N ILE A 499 -31.62 -9.38 -1.75
CA ILE A 499 -30.75 -8.32 -2.29
C ILE A 499 -30.48 -8.61 -3.76
N VAL A 500 -30.82 -7.64 -4.59
CA VAL A 500 -30.58 -7.67 -6.04
C VAL A 500 -29.68 -6.50 -6.39
N TRP A 501 -28.56 -6.80 -7.02
CA TRP A 501 -27.53 -5.80 -7.35
C TRP A 501 -27.65 -5.33 -8.80
N ASN A 502 -27.28 -4.08 -9.04
CA ASN A 502 -27.05 -3.56 -10.37
C ASN A 502 -25.58 -3.82 -10.75
N THR A 503 -25.34 -4.61 -11.79
CA THR A 503 -24.01 -4.95 -12.30
C THR A 503 -23.89 -4.59 -13.78
N LEU A 504 -22.66 -4.41 -14.27
CA LEU A 504 -22.37 -4.14 -15.68
C LEU A 504 -22.89 -5.21 -16.64
N GLU A 505 -22.97 -6.47 -16.18
CA GLU A 505 -23.35 -7.62 -17.00
C GLU A 505 -24.85 -7.89 -17.00
N SER A 506 -25.54 -7.49 -15.94
CA SER A 506 -27.01 -7.59 -15.86
C SER A 506 -27.58 -6.54 -14.92
N GLN A 507 -28.75 -5.98 -15.29
CA GLN A 507 -29.47 -5.01 -14.46
C GLN A 507 -30.08 -5.62 -13.19
N SER A 508 -29.97 -6.93 -12.99
CA SER A 508 -30.46 -7.66 -11.82
C SER A 508 -29.57 -8.87 -11.58
N SER A 509 -28.66 -8.78 -10.65
CA SER A 509 -27.74 -9.86 -10.27
C SER A 509 -27.83 -10.14 -8.78
N MET A 510 -27.78 -11.41 -8.42
CA MET A 510 -27.56 -11.81 -7.02
C MET A 510 -26.07 -11.83 -6.63
N ILE A 511 -25.18 -11.57 -7.57
CA ILE A 511 -23.73 -11.54 -7.34
C ILE A 511 -23.36 -10.20 -6.75
N THR A 512 -22.79 -10.20 -5.55
CA THR A 512 -22.31 -9.00 -4.86
C THR A 512 -21.25 -8.29 -5.70
N PRO A 513 -21.39 -6.99 -5.99
CA PRO A 513 -20.38 -6.22 -6.71
C PRO A 513 -19.08 -6.19 -5.92
N LYS A 514 -17.96 -6.36 -6.61
CA LYS A 514 -16.62 -6.28 -6.00
C LYS A 514 -16.14 -4.83 -5.98
N SER A 515 -15.78 -4.33 -4.81
CA SER A 515 -15.16 -3.02 -4.63
C SER A 515 -13.84 -3.19 -3.91
N PHE A 516 -12.73 -3.05 -4.65
CA PHE A 516 -11.38 -3.32 -4.13
C PHE A 516 -10.38 -2.36 -4.78
N CYS A 517 -9.30 -2.06 -4.07
CA CYS A 517 -8.28 -1.13 -4.55
C CYS A 517 -7.49 -1.70 -5.72
N HIS A 518 -7.18 -2.99 -5.67
CA HIS A 518 -6.40 -3.71 -6.66
C HIS A 518 -6.97 -5.11 -6.89
N GLU A 519 -6.81 -5.60 -8.13
CA GLU A 519 -7.05 -7.01 -8.43
C GLU A 519 -6.00 -7.88 -7.75
N ASP A 520 -6.32 -9.17 -7.59
CA ASP A 520 -5.39 -10.14 -7.03
C ASP A 520 -4.07 -10.16 -7.80
N CYS A 521 -2.96 -10.13 -7.09
CA CYS A 521 -1.63 -10.20 -7.70
C CYS A 521 -1.43 -11.57 -8.36
N PRO A 522 -1.12 -11.62 -9.66
CA PRO A 522 -0.86 -12.88 -10.34
C PRO A 522 0.43 -13.53 -9.82
N PRO A 523 0.58 -14.85 -9.97
CA PRO A 523 1.84 -15.53 -9.72
C PRO A 523 2.99 -14.84 -10.44
N GLY A 524 4.18 -14.81 -9.83
CA GLY A 524 5.34 -14.07 -10.34
C GLY A 524 5.45 -12.64 -9.84
N THR A 525 4.48 -12.20 -9.04
CA THR A 525 4.47 -10.91 -8.38
C THR A 525 4.25 -11.05 -6.88
N PHE A 526 4.63 -10.06 -6.10
CA PHE A 526 4.35 -9.99 -4.67
C PHE A 526 3.64 -8.69 -4.32
N GLN A 527 2.87 -8.73 -3.23
CA GLN A 527 2.15 -7.58 -2.72
C GLN A 527 3.09 -6.63 -1.98
N SER A 528 3.18 -5.40 -2.45
CA SER A 528 3.79 -4.29 -1.71
C SER A 528 2.67 -3.40 -1.17
N LYS A 529 2.50 -3.36 0.14
CA LYS A 529 1.47 -2.54 0.78
C LYS A 529 1.83 -1.06 0.67
N THR A 530 0.99 -0.28 0.01
CA THR A 530 1.08 1.19 -0.05
C THR A 530 0.23 1.83 1.05
N THR A 531 -0.91 1.20 1.39
CA THR A 531 -1.81 1.56 2.50
C THR A 531 -2.34 0.26 3.11
N PRO A 532 -3.05 0.29 4.25
CA PRO A 532 -3.61 -0.92 4.87
C PRO A 532 -4.45 -1.80 3.94
N CYS A 533 -5.16 -1.21 2.97
CA CYS A 533 -6.08 -1.92 2.07
C CYS A 533 -5.66 -1.92 0.61
N CYS A 534 -4.65 -1.13 0.23
CA CYS A 534 -4.16 -1.07 -1.13
C CYS A 534 -2.73 -1.59 -1.18
N PHE A 535 -2.47 -2.40 -2.19
CA PHE A 535 -1.15 -2.94 -2.47
C PHE A 535 -0.86 -2.78 -3.97
N GLU A 536 0.41 -2.74 -4.28
CA GLU A 536 0.89 -2.82 -5.67
C GLU A 536 1.48 -4.19 -5.91
N CYS A 537 1.18 -4.74 -7.08
CA CYS A 537 1.77 -6.00 -7.52
C CYS A 537 3.13 -5.71 -8.15
N ILE A 538 4.20 -5.97 -7.42
CA ILE A 538 5.57 -5.78 -7.88
C ILE A 538 6.10 -7.12 -8.40
N LYS A 539 6.67 -7.12 -9.61
CA LYS A 539 7.34 -8.33 -10.14
C LYS A 539 8.43 -8.80 -9.18
N CYS A 540 8.48 -10.10 -8.94
CA CYS A 540 9.53 -10.69 -8.12
C CYS A 540 10.92 -10.26 -8.62
N PRO A 541 11.91 -10.00 -7.73
CA PRO A 541 13.29 -9.72 -8.13
C PRO A 541 13.89 -10.81 -9.01
N VAL A 542 14.96 -10.49 -9.74
CA VAL A 542 15.65 -11.45 -10.59
C VAL A 542 16.18 -12.62 -9.75
N GLY A 543 15.88 -13.85 -10.15
CA GLY A 543 16.28 -15.06 -9.42
C GLY A 543 15.25 -15.55 -8.41
N THR A 544 14.13 -14.83 -8.20
CA THR A 544 13.06 -15.21 -7.28
C THR A 544 11.74 -15.41 -8.01
N LEU A 545 10.82 -16.14 -7.40
CA LEU A 545 9.50 -16.43 -7.96
C LEU A 545 8.42 -16.39 -6.88
N SER A 546 7.19 -16.34 -7.34
CA SER A 546 5.99 -16.52 -6.53
C SER A 546 5.07 -17.49 -7.26
N THR A 547 4.68 -18.59 -6.63
CA THR A 547 3.82 -19.64 -7.20
C THR A 547 2.34 -19.38 -6.93
N GLU A 548 2.04 -18.66 -5.85
CA GLU A 548 0.67 -18.41 -5.41
C GLU A 548 0.25 -16.97 -5.72
N PRO A 549 -1.02 -16.75 -6.07
CA PRO A 549 -1.55 -15.41 -6.16
C PRO A 549 -1.49 -14.72 -4.80
N ASN A 550 -1.32 -13.40 -4.79
CA ASN A 550 -1.28 -12.57 -3.58
C ASN A 550 -0.15 -12.90 -2.60
N SER A 551 0.95 -13.47 -3.06
CA SER A 551 2.13 -13.74 -2.22
C SER A 551 2.68 -12.45 -1.61
N PHE A 552 3.08 -12.50 -0.34
CA PHE A 552 3.72 -11.35 0.34
C PHE A 552 5.22 -11.28 0.07
N ASN A 553 5.85 -12.40 -0.28
CA ASN A 553 7.27 -12.50 -0.54
C ASN A 553 7.54 -13.38 -1.76
N CYS A 554 8.67 -13.13 -2.41
CA CYS A 554 9.19 -14.02 -3.45
C CYS A 554 10.23 -14.96 -2.85
N THR A 555 10.24 -16.22 -3.29
CA THR A 555 11.18 -17.25 -2.88
C THR A 555 12.27 -17.42 -3.93
N GLU A 556 13.51 -17.72 -3.52
CA GLU A 556 14.59 -18.01 -4.46
C GLU A 556 14.41 -19.39 -5.09
N CYS A 557 14.75 -19.49 -6.37
CA CYS A 557 14.81 -20.79 -7.01
C CYS A 557 15.94 -21.66 -6.41
N PRO A 558 15.78 -23.01 -6.37
CA PRO A 558 16.84 -23.91 -5.95
C PRO A 558 18.13 -23.71 -6.75
N GLN A 559 19.27 -24.10 -6.19
CA GLN A 559 20.55 -23.97 -6.87
C GLN A 559 20.55 -24.69 -8.23
N GLY A 560 20.88 -23.99 -9.28
CA GLY A 560 20.89 -24.49 -10.65
C GLY A 560 19.60 -24.27 -11.43
N GLN A 561 18.61 -23.67 -10.81
CA GLN A 561 17.36 -23.30 -11.45
C GLN A 561 17.18 -21.78 -11.51
N PHE A 562 16.40 -21.32 -12.45
CA PHE A 562 16.07 -19.91 -12.65
C PHE A 562 14.58 -19.78 -12.95
N PRO A 563 13.94 -18.68 -12.51
CA PRO A 563 12.53 -18.47 -12.78
C PRO A 563 12.29 -18.21 -14.28
N ASP A 564 11.10 -18.61 -14.75
CA ASP A 564 10.60 -18.30 -16.07
C ASP A 564 10.36 -16.76 -16.24
N GLU A 565 10.01 -16.34 -17.45
CA GLU A 565 9.74 -14.92 -17.75
C GLU A 565 8.60 -14.35 -16.90
N SER A 566 7.62 -15.20 -16.57
CA SER A 566 6.51 -14.87 -15.68
C SER A 566 6.89 -14.89 -14.19
N ARG A 567 8.04 -15.46 -13.84
CA ARG A 567 8.53 -15.67 -12.45
C ARG A 567 7.57 -16.49 -11.58
N SER A 568 6.88 -17.42 -12.22
CA SER A 568 5.90 -18.31 -11.58
C SER A 568 6.43 -19.72 -11.33
N LYS A 569 7.44 -20.15 -12.08
CA LYS A 569 8.04 -21.49 -12.00
C LYS A 569 9.54 -21.42 -12.18
N CYS A 570 10.27 -22.36 -11.53
CA CYS A 570 11.68 -22.56 -11.76
C CYS A 570 11.90 -23.61 -12.84
N PHE A 571 12.89 -23.41 -13.70
CA PHE A 571 13.34 -24.37 -14.68
C PHE A 571 14.87 -24.53 -14.59
N ASP A 572 15.37 -25.71 -14.97
CA ASP A 572 16.79 -25.99 -14.97
C ASP A 572 17.52 -25.14 -16.02
N LEU A 573 18.59 -24.48 -15.60
CA LEU A 573 19.40 -23.67 -16.47
C LEU A 573 20.28 -24.55 -17.36
N PRO A 574 20.43 -24.23 -18.68
CA PRO A 574 21.33 -24.94 -19.54
C PRO A 574 22.77 -24.74 -19.09
N GLU A 575 23.54 -25.86 -19.00
CA GLU A 575 24.98 -25.82 -18.78
C GLU A 575 25.67 -25.34 -20.06
N VAL A 576 26.37 -24.21 -19.99
CA VAL A 576 27.19 -23.72 -21.08
C VAL A 576 28.61 -24.18 -20.87
N GLU A 577 29.11 -24.93 -21.84
CA GLU A 577 30.48 -25.39 -21.94
C GLU A 577 31.22 -24.58 -23.00
N LEU A 578 32.59 -24.52 -22.89
CA LEU A 578 33.41 -23.96 -23.95
C LEU A 578 33.29 -24.87 -25.18
N ALA A 579 32.64 -24.37 -26.23
CA ALA A 579 32.41 -25.15 -27.41
C ALA A 579 33.74 -25.42 -28.12
N TRP A 580 34.06 -26.68 -28.47
CA TRP A 580 35.23 -27.07 -29.24
C TRP A 580 35.30 -26.34 -30.59
N SER A 581 34.16 -25.93 -31.09
CA SER A 581 33.99 -25.16 -32.37
C SER A 581 34.20 -23.65 -32.20
N SER A 582 34.44 -23.15 -30.98
CA SER A 582 34.69 -21.70 -30.80
C SER A 582 36.00 -21.31 -31.50
N THR A 583 36.04 -20.11 -32.08
CA THR A 583 37.22 -19.59 -32.81
C THR A 583 38.49 -19.71 -31.97
N THR A 584 38.42 -19.43 -30.66
CA THR A 584 39.55 -19.55 -29.73
C THR A 584 40.00 -20.98 -29.53
N SER A 585 39.07 -21.93 -29.40
CA SER A 585 39.38 -23.36 -29.26
C SER A 585 40.05 -23.91 -30.51
N VAL A 586 39.55 -23.58 -31.69
CA VAL A 586 40.13 -23.99 -32.98
C VAL A 586 41.56 -23.48 -33.15
N LEU A 587 41.82 -22.20 -32.78
CA LEU A 587 43.16 -21.63 -32.84
C LEU A 587 44.13 -22.35 -31.87
N VAL A 588 43.70 -22.66 -30.62
CA VAL A 588 44.53 -23.38 -29.66
C VAL A 588 44.85 -24.80 -30.17
N ILE A 589 43.91 -25.51 -30.76
CA ILE A 589 44.14 -26.85 -31.35
C ILE A 589 45.09 -26.75 -32.51
N LEU A 590 44.90 -25.80 -33.44
CA LEU A 590 45.74 -25.60 -34.62
C LEU A 590 47.18 -25.31 -34.19
N PHE A 591 47.39 -24.31 -33.32
CA PHE A 591 48.78 -24.01 -32.88
C PHE A 591 49.32 -25.12 -31.99
N GLY A 592 48.56 -25.81 -31.20
CA GLY A 592 49.01 -26.94 -30.41
C GLY A 592 49.49 -28.09 -31.28
N THR A 593 48.73 -28.47 -32.34
CA THR A 593 49.11 -29.56 -33.27
C THR A 593 50.30 -29.18 -34.11
N VAL A 594 50.38 -27.95 -34.63
CA VAL A 594 51.58 -27.45 -35.32
C VAL A 594 52.81 -27.47 -34.41
N GLY A 595 52.66 -27.07 -33.16
CA GLY A 595 53.72 -27.11 -32.16
C GLY A 595 54.23 -28.53 -31.92
N MET A 596 53.33 -29.49 -31.75
CA MET A 596 53.70 -30.91 -31.58
C MET A 596 54.46 -31.44 -32.80
N ALA A 597 54.03 -31.12 -34.01
CA ALA A 597 54.73 -31.52 -35.26
C ALA A 597 56.13 -30.91 -35.32
N LEU A 598 56.27 -29.63 -34.96
CA LEU A 598 57.58 -28.97 -34.90
C LEU A 598 58.54 -29.62 -33.86
N VAL A 599 58.00 -29.96 -32.67
CA VAL A 599 58.81 -30.69 -31.65
C VAL A 599 59.23 -32.06 -32.15
N ALA A 600 58.35 -32.81 -32.80
CA ALA A 600 58.66 -34.10 -33.35
C ALA A 600 59.75 -33.99 -34.46
N LEU A 601 59.60 -33.00 -35.37
CA LEU A 601 60.59 -32.69 -36.39
C LEU A 601 61.96 -32.35 -35.76
N CYS A 602 61.95 -31.46 -34.72
CA CYS A 602 63.19 -31.17 -33.97
C CYS A 602 63.79 -32.42 -33.36
N GLY A 603 62.98 -33.31 -32.80
CA GLY A 603 63.42 -34.57 -32.24
C GLY A 603 64.10 -35.47 -33.26
N VAL A 604 63.55 -35.63 -34.44
CA VAL A 604 64.09 -36.39 -35.57
C VAL A 604 65.43 -35.81 -36.02
N ILE A 605 65.56 -34.50 -36.20
CA ILE A 605 66.75 -33.78 -36.58
C ILE A 605 67.84 -34.01 -35.54
N LEU A 606 67.56 -33.83 -34.26
CA LEU A 606 68.52 -34.01 -33.17
C LEU A 606 68.99 -35.48 -33.05
N TYR A 607 68.12 -36.43 -33.27
CA TYR A 607 68.43 -37.85 -33.30
C TYR A 607 69.38 -38.23 -34.47
N LYS A 608 69.04 -37.72 -35.70
CA LYS A 608 69.87 -37.93 -36.89
C LYS A 608 71.26 -37.35 -36.72
N HIS A 609 71.37 -36.16 -36.09
CA HIS A 609 72.67 -35.47 -35.89
C HIS A 609 73.26 -35.66 -34.50
N ARG A 610 72.85 -36.68 -33.76
CA ARG A 610 73.30 -36.96 -32.33
C ARG A 610 74.77 -37.07 -32.09
N LYS A 611 75.54 -37.32 -33.11
CA LYS A 611 76.98 -37.50 -33.02
C LYS A 611 77.77 -36.19 -33.19
N THR A 612 77.17 -35.14 -33.63
CA THR A 612 77.77 -33.81 -33.88
C THR A 612 78.24 -33.13 -32.62
N PRO A 613 79.35 -32.36 -32.70
CA PRO A 613 79.94 -31.69 -31.55
C PRO A 613 78.98 -30.74 -30.83
N ILE A 614 78.10 -29.98 -31.55
CA ILE A 614 77.18 -29.02 -31.03
C ILE A 614 76.09 -29.67 -30.14
N ILE A 615 75.63 -30.87 -30.57
CA ILE A 615 74.59 -31.58 -29.79
C ILE A 615 75.22 -32.23 -28.54
N LYS A 616 76.44 -32.69 -28.63
CA LYS A 616 77.17 -33.20 -27.46
C LYS A 616 77.48 -32.07 -26.45
N ALA A 617 77.86 -30.89 -26.92
CA ALA A 617 78.13 -29.75 -26.07
C ALA A 617 76.83 -29.23 -25.36
N ALA A 618 75.70 -29.31 -26.05
CA ALA A 618 74.35 -28.82 -25.54
C ALA A 618 73.77 -29.79 -24.48
N ASN A 619 74.39 -30.79 -24.01
CA ASN A 619 73.83 -31.76 -23.07
C ASN A 619 72.62 -32.54 -23.64
N ARG A 620 72.93 -33.58 -24.44
CA ARG A 620 71.95 -34.40 -25.17
C ARG A 620 70.80 -34.88 -24.32
N GLU A 621 71.03 -35.35 -23.08
CA GLU A 621 70.04 -35.95 -22.20
C GLU A 621 69.09 -34.91 -21.65
N LEU A 622 69.61 -33.82 -21.10
CA LEU A 622 68.72 -32.71 -20.64
C LEU A 622 67.94 -32.04 -21.77
N SER A 623 68.51 -31.98 -22.97
CA SER A 623 67.85 -31.48 -24.16
C SER A 623 66.68 -32.38 -24.61
N LEU A 624 66.88 -33.70 -24.51
CA LEU A 624 65.81 -34.65 -24.83
C LEU A 624 64.69 -34.59 -23.80
N ILE A 625 64.95 -34.50 -22.52
CA ILE A 625 64.00 -34.39 -21.47
C ILE A 625 63.17 -33.05 -21.65
N LEU A 626 63.84 -31.94 -21.99
CA LEU A 626 63.23 -30.65 -22.28
C LEU A 626 62.28 -30.74 -23.50
N LEU A 627 62.71 -31.43 -24.57
CA LEU A 627 61.92 -31.62 -25.79
C LEU A 627 60.61 -32.40 -25.50
N ILE A 628 60.75 -33.52 -24.73
CA ILE A 628 59.57 -34.29 -24.26
C ILE A 628 58.67 -33.46 -23.43
N ALA A 629 59.21 -32.68 -22.48
CA ALA A 629 58.39 -31.78 -21.64
C ALA A 629 57.65 -30.70 -22.44
N ILE A 630 58.28 -30.12 -23.49
CA ILE A 630 57.63 -29.17 -24.42
C ILE A 630 56.53 -29.87 -25.23
N PHE A 631 56.74 -31.09 -25.68
CA PHE A 631 55.72 -31.88 -26.38
C PHE A 631 54.48 -32.10 -25.49
N LEU A 632 54.70 -32.53 -24.25
CA LEU A 632 53.62 -32.69 -23.26
C LEU A 632 52.92 -31.39 -22.94
N SER A 633 53.61 -30.25 -22.95
CA SER A 633 53.05 -28.94 -22.71
C SER A 633 52.06 -28.52 -23.81
N PHE A 634 52.31 -28.86 -25.08
CA PHE A 634 51.33 -28.64 -26.14
C PHE A 634 50.08 -29.50 -25.97
N ILE A 635 50.24 -30.77 -25.52
CA ILE A 635 49.10 -31.65 -25.18
C ILE A 635 48.24 -31.01 -24.04
N VAL A 636 48.91 -30.53 -22.97
CA VAL A 636 48.21 -29.88 -21.85
C VAL A 636 47.47 -28.63 -22.26
N SER A 637 47.99 -27.85 -23.24
CA SER A 637 47.29 -26.69 -23.77
C SER A 637 45.97 -27.09 -24.47
N ILE A 638 45.99 -28.18 -25.26
CA ILE A 638 44.77 -28.71 -25.88
C ILE A 638 43.79 -29.29 -24.84
N LEU A 639 44.31 -30.07 -23.88
CA LEU A 639 43.50 -30.62 -22.77
C LEU A 639 42.82 -29.54 -21.92
N SER A 640 43.36 -28.33 -21.90
CA SER A 640 42.74 -27.21 -21.20
C SER A 640 41.37 -26.82 -21.76
N LEU A 641 41.02 -27.21 -22.97
CA LEU A 641 39.73 -26.93 -23.61
C LEU A 641 38.65 -27.97 -23.30
N ALA A 642 39.00 -29.13 -22.72
CA ALA A 642 38.02 -30.18 -22.43
C ALA A 642 37.05 -29.75 -21.34
N LYS A 643 35.84 -30.39 -21.26
CA LYS A 643 34.84 -30.13 -20.21
C LYS A 643 35.47 -30.20 -18.82
N PRO A 644 35.28 -29.18 -17.96
CA PRO A 644 35.82 -29.22 -16.61
C PRO A 644 35.06 -30.25 -15.75
N THR A 645 35.67 -31.40 -15.54
CA THR A 645 35.27 -32.40 -14.54
C THR A 645 36.26 -32.38 -13.38
N ASN A 646 35.90 -32.96 -12.24
CA ASN A 646 36.82 -33.00 -11.09
C ASN A 646 38.21 -33.59 -11.44
N SER A 647 38.22 -34.67 -12.21
CA SER A 647 39.48 -35.31 -12.69
C SER A 647 40.24 -34.40 -13.67
N MET A 648 39.53 -33.72 -14.59
CA MET A 648 40.17 -32.81 -15.55
C MET A 648 40.75 -31.57 -14.88
N CYS A 649 40.04 -30.99 -13.90
CA CYS A 649 40.56 -29.84 -13.15
C CYS A 649 41.87 -30.20 -12.42
N GLY A 650 41.91 -31.37 -11.78
CA GLY A 650 43.13 -31.86 -11.13
C GLY A 650 44.27 -32.14 -12.11
N SER A 651 43.98 -32.85 -13.21
CA SER A 651 44.99 -33.21 -14.23
C SER A 651 45.62 -31.97 -14.87
N ARG A 652 44.84 -30.95 -15.20
CA ARG A 652 45.34 -29.69 -15.80
C ARG A 652 46.35 -28.99 -14.90
N ILE A 653 46.03 -28.84 -13.61
CA ILE A 653 46.91 -28.17 -12.63
C ILE A 653 48.14 -29.00 -12.40
N PHE A 654 47.98 -30.31 -12.20
CA PHE A 654 49.10 -31.25 -11.98
C PHE A 654 50.09 -31.19 -13.10
N LEU A 655 49.67 -31.41 -14.33
CA LEU A 655 50.55 -31.47 -15.51
C LEU A 655 51.20 -30.11 -15.76
N ARG A 656 50.42 -29.04 -15.79
CA ARG A 656 50.95 -27.69 -16.06
C ARG A 656 51.98 -27.24 -15.05
N SER A 657 51.68 -27.39 -13.74
CA SER A 657 52.62 -27.01 -12.68
C SER A 657 53.90 -27.83 -12.69
N THR A 658 53.79 -29.14 -12.90
CA THR A 658 54.95 -30.06 -13.01
C THR A 658 55.82 -29.75 -14.21
N LEU A 659 55.23 -29.50 -15.40
CA LEU A 659 55.95 -29.13 -16.60
C LEU A 659 56.68 -27.80 -16.47
N LEU A 660 56.09 -26.79 -15.87
CA LEU A 660 56.74 -25.51 -15.60
C LEU A 660 57.96 -25.68 -14.71
N THR A 661 57.82 -26.41 -13.60
CA THR A 661 58.96 -26.71 -12.69
C THR A 661 60.04 -27.52 -13.39
N THR A 662 59.66 -28.43 -14.28
CA THR A 662 60.56 -29.20 -15.10
C THR A 662 61.37 -28.31 -16.04
N PHE A 663 60.75 -27.38 -16.74
CA PHE A 663 61.42 -26.38 -17.58
C PHE A 663 62.48 -25.62 -16.84
N ILE A 664 62.07 -25.03 -15.68
CA ILE A 664 63.00 -24.22 -14.86
C ILE A 664 64.11 -25.03 -14.33
N SER A 665 63.90 -26.27 -13.81
CA SER A 665 64.89 -27.14 -13.25
C SER A 665 65.96 -27.54 -14.29
N ILE A 666 65.53 -27.88 -15.53
CA ILE A 666 66.41 -28.20 -16.63
C ILE A 666 67.26 -26.98 -17.02
N LEU A 667 66.67 -25.81 -17.14
CA LEU A 667 67.38 -24.57 -17.48
C LEU A 667 68.40 -24.18 -16.41
N ILE A 668 68.07 -24.31 -15.11
CA ILE A 668 69.03 -24.12 -14.00
C ILE A 668 70.23 -25.01 -14.18
N LEU A 669 70.02 -26.34 -14.36
CA LEU A 669 71.10 -27.27 -14.45
C LEU A 669 71.96 -27.09 -15.70
N LYS A 670 71.40 -26.77 -16.83
CA LYS A 670 72.11 -26.36 -18.03
C LYS A 670 73.04 -25.18 -17.77
N THR A 671 72.51 -24.15 -17.08
CA THR A 671 73.23 -22.92 -16.76
C THR A 671 74.32 -23.16 -15.79
N ILE A 672 74.07 -23.94 -14.72
CA ILE A 672 75.07 -24.31 -13.72
C ILE A 672 76.23 -25.16 -14.37
N LYS A 673 75.87 -26.09 -15.23
CA LYS A 673 76.86 -26.88 -15.99
C LYS A 673 77.73 -26.01 -16.86
N LEU A 674 77.06 -25.03 -17.58
CA LEU A 674 77.86 -24.13 -18.43
C LEU A 674 78.84 -23.28 -17.61
N LEU A 675 78.43 -22.67 -16.53
CA LEU A 675 79.21 -21.88 -15.63
C LEU A 675 80.36 -22.71 -14.98
N SER A 676 80.03 -23.94 -14.58
CA SER A 676 81.00 -24.85 -13.97
C SER A 676 82.08 -25.32 -14.97
N ALA A 677 81.72 -25.44 -16.25
CA ALA A 677 82.72 -25.84 -17.32
C ALA A 677 83.75 -24.73 -17.56
N PHE A 678 83.41 -23.45 -17.38
CA PHE A 678 84.32 -22.30 -17.57
C PHE A 678 85.09 -21.90 -16.30
N ARG A 679 85.18 -22.74 -15.28
CA ARG A 679 85.91 -22.52 -14.01
C ARG A 679 85.48 -21.31 -13.18
N ILE A 680 84.29 -20.88 -13.34
CA ILE A 680 83.72 -19.84 -12.45
C ILE A 680 83.36 -20.50 -11.09
N ASN A 681 84.06 -20.13 -10.02
CA ASN A 681 83.89 -20.74 -8.70
C ASN A 681 82.51 -20.37 -8.09
N ILE A 682 81.46 -21.10 -8.52
CA ILE A 682 80.09 -20.97 -8.01
C ILE A 682 79.76 -22.16 -7.08
N VAL A 683 80.51 -23.27 -7.18
CA VAL A 683 80.20 -24.51 -6.51
C VAL A 683 81.49 -25.14 -5.95
N ALA A 684 81.42 -25.73 -4.77
CA ALA A 684 82.50 -26.44 -4.16
C ALA A 684 83.04 -27.52 -5.08
N GLU A 685 84.39 -27.76 -5.09
CA GLU A 685 85.12 -28.66 -6.05
C GLU A 685 84.59 -30.10 -6.06
N GLY A 686 84.23 -30.67 -4.94
CA GLY A 686 83.60 -32.00 -4.84
C GLY A 686 82.30 -32.15 -5.53
N PHE A 687 81.43 -31.13 -5.44
CA PHE A 687 80.08 -31.07 -6.08
C PHE A 687 80.18 -30.78 -7.59
N LYS A 688 81.26 -30.15 -8.04
CA LYS A 688 81.49 -29.84 -9.44
C LYS A 688 81.72 -31.14 -10.26
N LYS A 689 82.42 -32.11 -9.74
CA LYS A 689 82.61 -33.44 -10.37
C LYS A 689 81.26 -34.18 -10.51
N PHE A 690 80.36 -34.02 -9.53
CA PHE A 690 79.01 -34.60 -9.52
C PHE A 690 78.11 -33.98 -10.55
N ILE A 691 78.12 -32.70 -10.69
CA ILE A 691 77.26 -31.97 -11.65
C ILE A 691 77.61 -32.19 -13.09
N LEU A 692 78.87 -32.52 -13.36
CA LEU A 692 79.35 -32.75 -14.73
C LEU A 692 78.92 -34.10 -15.30
N THR A 693 78.51 -35.09 -14.49
CA THR A 693 78.01 -36.39 -14.99
C THR A 693 76.58 -36.38 -15.41
N ALA A 694 76.25 -37.02 -16.53
CA ALA A 694 74.86 -36.99 -17.05
C ALA A 694 73.88 -37.67 -16.11
N LYS A 695 74.21 -38.74 -15.42
CA LYS A 695 73.36 -39.44 -14.45
C LYS A 695 73.01 -38.55 -13.25
N SER A 696 73.93 -37.78 -12.72
CA SER A 696 73.72 -36.94 -11.59
C SER A 696 72.88 -35.68 -11.96
N GLN A 697 72.94 -35.21 -13.19
CA GLN A 697 72.08 -34.13 -13.70
C GLN A 697 70.62 -34.56 -13.74
N SER A 698 70.28 -35.72 -14.24
CA SER A 698 69.00 -36.32 -14.23
C SER A 698 68.45 -36.52 -12.81
N LEU A 699 69.34 -36.98 -11.87
CA LEU A 699 68.99 -37.12 -10.45
C LEU A 699 68.71 -35.80 -9.76
N LEU A 700 69.46 -34.73 -10.10
CA LEU A 700 69.17 -33.38 -9.58
C LEU A 700 67.85 -32.77 -10.11
N VAL A 701 67.50 -33.01 -11.39
CA VAL A 701 66.17 -32.64 -11.89
C VAL A 701 65.11 -33.37 -11.10
N LEU A 702 65.28 -34.70 -10.87
CA LEU A 702 64.34 -35.49 -10.09
C LEU A 702 64.22 -34.99 -8.64
N ALA A 703 65.35 -34.59 -8.01
CA ALA A 703 65.37 -34.04 -6.65
C ALA A 703 64.62 -32.70 -6.55
N LEU A 704 64.77 -31.79 -7.52
CA LEU A 704 64.00 -30.54 -7.58
C LEU A 704 62.53 -30.81 -7.87
N LEU A 705 62.18 -31.75 -8.69
CA LEU A 705 60.83 -32.18 -8.97
C LEU A 705 60.16 -32.89 -7.78
N SER A 706 60.92 -33.72 -7.03
CA SER A 706 60.32 -34.46 -5.90
C SER A 706 59.79 -33.54 -4.81
N LEU A 707 60.46 -32.41 -4.52
CA LEU A 707 59.99 -31.44 -3.56
C LEU A 707 58.67 -30.73 -4.08
N HIS A 708 58.65 -30.42 -5.38
CA HIS A 708 57.47 -29.88 -5.99
C HIS A 708 56.30 -30.88 -5.96
N LEU A 709 56.56 -32.12 -6.33
CA LEU A 709 55.57 -33.20 -6.32
C LEU A 709 55.05 -33.49 -4.91
N PHE A 710 55.95 -33.42 -3.91
CA PHE A 710 55.53 -33.56 -2.51
C PHE A 710 54.47 -32.53 -2.12
N PHE A 711 54.70 -31.23 -2.36
CA PHE A 711 53.69 -30.19 -2.07
C PHE A 711 52.42 -30.38 -2.90
N LEU A 712 52.55 -30.77 -4.17
CA LEU A 712 51.41 -30.95 -5.06
C LEU A 712 50.54 -32.15 -4.66
N LEU A 713 51.14 -33.29 -4.32
CA LEU A 713 50.41 -34.49 -3.89
C LEU A 713 49.74 -34.26 -2.53
N PHE A 714 50.45 -33.59 -1.60
CA PHE A 714 49.84 -33.23 -0.31
C PHE A 714 48.65 -32.31 -0.47
N TRP A 715 48.71 -31.29 -1.37
CA TRP A 715 47.59 -30.45 -1.71
C TRP A 715 46.42 -31.27 -2.25
N PHE A 716 46.65 -32.13 -3.21
CA PHE A 716 45.63 -32.98 -3.83
C PHE A 716 45.01 -33.98 -2.85
N ALA A 717 45.71 -34.41 -1.83
CA ALA A 717 45.20 -35.30 -0.78
C ALA A 717 44.29 -34.56 0.20
N LEU A 718 44.61 -33.30 0.54
CA LEU A 718 43.91 -32.54 1.55
C LEU A 718 42.75 -31.69 0.97
N ASP A 719 42.94 -31.06 -0.18
CA ASP A 719 41.97 -30.19 -0.82
C ASP A 719 42.04 -30.29 -2.36
N PRO A 720 41.51 -31.36 -2.94
CA PRO A 720 41.60 -31.58 -4.38
C PRO A 720 40.80 -30.54 -5.17
N PRO A 721 41.32 -30.05 -6.32
CA PRO A 721 40.59 -29.17 -7.21
C PRO A 721 39.30 -29.82 -7.70
N ARG A 722 38.23 -29.07 -7.67
CA ARG A 722 36.87 -29.55 -8.05
C ARG A 722 36.21 -28.65 -9.10
N GLN A 723 35.20 -29.20 -9.74
CA GLN A 723 34.33 -28.48 -10.61
C GLN A 723 33.45 -27.48 -9.80
N LYS A 724 33.38 -26.24 -10.22
CA LYS A 724 32.48 -25.20 -9.68
C LYS A 724 31.42 -24.87 -10.72
N ARG A 725 30.17 -24.88 -10.28
CA ARG A 725 29.02 -24.38 -11.04
C ARG A 725 28.76 -22.95 -10.61
N THR A 726 28.84 -22.02 -11.51
CA THR A 726 28.53 -20.59 -11.26
C THR A 726 27.40 -20.17 -12.14
N THR A 727 26.26 -19.77 -11.51
CA THR A 727 25.08 -19.27 -12.22
C THR A 727 25.35 -17.84 -12.69
N GLN A 728 25.32 -17.59 -13.98
CA GLN A 728 25.34 -16.25 -14.55
C GLN A 728 23.92 -15.73 -14.65
N GLN A 729 23.52 -14.96 -13.65
CA GLN A 729 22.15 -14.44 -13.52
C GLN A 729 21.69 -13.58 -14.71
N MET A 730 22.63 -12.86 -15.35
CA MET A 730 22.30 -11.98 -16.49
C MET A 730 22.12 -12.71 -17.82
N GLU A 731 22.72 -13.90 -17.96
CA GLU A 731 22.69 -14.68 -19.20
C GLU A 731 21.82 -15.94 -19.11
N GLY A 732 21.27 -16.23 -17.93
CA GLY A 732 20.39 -17.37 -17.70
C GLY A 732 21.08 -18.72 -17.96
N THR A 733 22.40 -18.84 -17.64
CA THR A 733 23.20 -20.02 -17.94
C THR A 733 24.06 -20.43 -16.73
N ILE A 734 24.40 -21.71 -16.66
CA ILE A 734 25.38 -22.24 -15.68
C ILE A 734 26.74 -22.38 -16.36
N LEU A 735 27.72 -21.60 -15.91
CA LEU A 735 29.07 -21.71 -16.35
C LEU A 735 29.84 -22.74 -15.49
N LEU A 736 30.41 -23.74 -16.15
CA LEU A 736 31.27 -24.73 -15.51
C LEU A 736 32.71 -24.23 -15.46
N SER A 737 33.30 -24.19 -14.31
CA SER A 737 34.72 -23.78 -14.08
C SER A 737 35.42 -24.69 -13.10
N CYS A 738 36.73 -24.55 -13.01
CA CYS A 738 37.52 -25.26 -12.01
C CYS A 738 37.76 -24.39 -10.77
N LEU A 739 37.39 -24.87 -9.59
CA LEU A 739 37.75 -24.27 -8.32
C LEU A 739 39.07 -24.94 -7.81
N PHE A 740 40.08 -24.11 -7.60
CA PHE A 740 41.40 -24.58 -7.29
C PHE A 740 41.61 -24.88 -5.80
N HIS A 741 40.82 -24.28 -4.91
CA HIS A 741 40.89 -24.51 -3.46
C HIS A 741 39.52 -24.29 -2.83
N HIS A 742 39.16 -25.12 -1.87
CA HIS A 742 37.93 -24.99 -1.08
C HIS A 742 38.21 -24.49 0.33
N SER A 743 39.43 -24.73 0.82
CA SER A 743 39.82 -24.41 2.18
C SER A 743 41.02 -23.46 2.21
N PRO A 744 41.28 -22.79 3.35
CA PRO A 744 42.50 -22.02 3.58
C PRO A 744 43.76 -22.87 3.42
N ILE A 745 43.69 -24.19 3.72
CA ILE A 745 44.79 -25.14 3.59
C ILE A 745 45.20 -25.29 2.12
N GLY A 746 44.25 -25.52 1.21
CA GLY A 746 44.51 -25.59 -0.22
C GLY A 746 45.15 -24.32 -0.77
N LYS A 747 44.68 -23.16 -0.33
CA LYS A 747 45.24 -21.84 -0.69
C LYS A 747 46.72 -21.74 -0.22
N THR A 748 47.03 -22.20 0.98
CA THR A 748 48.39 -22.19 1.52
C THR A 748 49.34 -23.05 0.69
N PHE A 749 48.92 -24.25 0.27
CA PHE A 749 49.71 -25.10 -0.60
C PHE A 749 49.91 -24.50 -2.00
N GLN A 750 48.91 -23.89 -2.58
CA GLN A 750 49.00 -23.16 -3.83
C GLN A 750 50.06 -22.05 -3.74
N ILE A 751 50.03 -21.26 -2.67
CA ILE A 751 50.99 -20.19 -2.42
C ILE A 751 52.41 -20.79 -2.27
N ALA A 752 52.58 -21.90 -1.52
CA ALA A 752 53.85 -22.56 -1.31
C ALA A 752 54.45 -23.05 -2.64
N ILE A 753 53.64 -23.70 -3.49
CA ILE A 753 54.05 -24.16 -4.81
C ILE A 753 54.47 -22.98 -5.71
N THR A 754 53.69 -21.92 -5.71
CA THR A 754 54.00 -20.71 -6.49
C THR A 754 55.27 -20.04 -5.99
N PHE A 755 55.45 -19.95 -4.68
CA PHE A 755 56.66 -19.40 -4.09
C PHE A 755 57.88 -20.25 -4.46
N TYR A 756 57.80 -21.58 -4.36
CA TYR A 756 58.90 -22.52 -4.73
C TYR A 756 59.27 -22.36 -6.22
N THR A 757 58.33 -22.38 -7.12
CA THR A 757 58.56 -22.23 -8.58
C THR A 757 59.12 -20.84 -8.92
N SER A 758 58.65 -19.79 -8.27
CA SER A 758 59.18 -18.42 -8.42
C SER A 758 60.61 -18.31 -7.90
N PHE A 759 60.91 -18.92 -6.76
CA PHE A 759 62.27 -18.98 -6.20
C PHE A 759 63.23 -19.64 -7.19
N LEU A 760 62.86 -20.79 -7.74
CA LEU A 760 63.66 -21.48 -8.76
C LEU A 760 63.85 -20.61 -10.01
N ALA A 761 62.81 -19.90 -10.46
CA ALA A 761 62.89 -18.99 -11.61
C ALA A 761 63.86 -17.84 -11.35
N ILE A 762 63.84 -17.24 -10.16
CA ILE A 762 64.79 -16.20 -9.75
C ILE A 762 66.24 -16.76 -9.76
N VAL A 763 66.45 -17.91 -9.15
CA VAL A 763 67.75 -18.56 -9.14
C VAL A 763 68.24 -18.80 -10.56
N CYS A 764 67.40 -19.33 -11.46
CA CYS A 764 67.74 -19.56 -12.87
C CYS A 764 68.11 -18.23 -13.56
N THR A 765 67.32 -17.16 -13.35
CA THR A 765 67.59 -15.85 -13.95
C THR A 765 68.93 -15.26 -13.50
N VAL A 766 69.24 -15.35 -12.20
CA VAL A 766 70.49 -14.86 -11.64
C VAL A 766 71.68 -15.63 -12.24
N TYR A 767 71.62 -16.95 -12.36
CA TYR A 767 72.66 -17.74 -12.99
C TYR A 767 72.79 -17.49 -14.48
N ALA A 768 71.67 -17.36 -15.22
CA ALA A 768 71.62 -17.00 -16.62
C ALA A 768 72.25 -15.61 -16.88
N PHE A 769 71.97 -14.62 -15.99
CA PHE A 769 72.64 -13.33 -16.05
C PHE A 769 74.15 -13.38 -15.81
N LYS A 770 74.60 -14.14 -14.84
CA LYS A 770 76.06 -14.40 -14.65
C LYS A 770 76.69 -15.06 -15.84
N ALA A 771 76.02 -15.95 -16.53
CA ALA A 771 76.47 -16.66 -17.73
C ALA A 771 76.51 -15.77 -18.98
N ARG A 772 76.00 -14.55 -18.95
CA ARG A 772 75.92 -13.60 -20.10
C ARG A 772 77.32 -13.20 -20.60
N SER A 773 78.29 -13.18 -19.73
CA SER A 773 79.67 -12.75 -20.05
C SER A 773 80.53 -13.83 -20.68
N LEU A 774 79.98 -15.02 -20.99
CA LEU A 774 80.70 -16.10 -21.65
C LEU A 774 80.85 -15.82 -23.17
N PRO A 775 81.85 -16.47 -23.88
CA PRO A 775 82.18 -16.23 -25.27
C PRO A 775 81.02 -16.44 -26.22
N GLU A 776 81.03 -15.72 -27.38
CA GLU A 776 79.95 -15.69 -28.35
C GLU A 776 79.52 -17.02 -28.95
N ASN A 777 80.43 -17.98 -29.06
CA ASN A 777 80.09 -19.28 -29.63
C ASN A 777 79.33 -20.21 -28.69
N PHE A 778 79.23 -19.88 -27.42
CA PHE A 778 78.39 -20.55 -26.42
C PHE A 778 77.14 -19.71 -26.09
N ASN A 779 76.47 -19.16 -27.10
CA ASN A 779 75.25 -18.35 -26.98
C ASN A 779 74.13 -19.08 -26.25
N GLU A 780 74.30 -20.34 -25.84
CA GLU A 780 73.30 -21.11 -25.11
C GLU A 780 72.85 -20.38 -23.85
N ALA A 781 73.77 -19.68 -23.16
CA ALA A 781 73.42 -18.83 -22.02
C ALA A 781 72.49 -17.68 -22.34
N ARG A 782 72.66 -17.03 -23.47
CA ARG A 782 71.77 -15.99 -23.98
C ARG A 782 70.35 -16.54 -24.29
N TYR A 783 70.32 -17.72 -24.92
CA TYR A 783 69.06 -18.40 -25.27
C TYR A 783 68.30 -18.87 -24.01
N ILE A 784 69.06 -19.38 -22.97
CA ILE A 784 68.41 -19.66 -21.66
C ILE A 784 67.89 -18.42 -21.03
N ALA A 785 68.60 -17.29 -21.06
CA ALA A 785 68.09 -16.05 -20.52
C ALA A 785 66.81 -15.55 -21.24
N PHE A 786 66.79 -15.64 -22.57
CA PHE A 786 65.57 -15.30 -23.37
C PHE A 786 64.42 -16.27 -23.05
N SER A 787 64.69 -17.56 -22.90
CA SER A 787 63.72 -18.56 -22.45
C SER A 787 63.11 -18.18 -21.10
N MET A 788 63.95 -17.76 -20.15
CA MET A 788 63.44 -17.29 -18.83
C MET A 788 62.62 -16.01 -18.89
N TYR A 789 63.01 -15.03 -19.75
CA TYR A 789 62.21 -13.82 -19.97
C TYR A 789 60.84 -14.14 -20.54
N ILE A 790 60.74 -15.07 -21.51
CA ILE A 790 59.41 -15.49 -22.05
C ILE A 790 58.58 -16.18 -20.98
N LEU A 791 59.16 -17.05 -20.18
CA LEU A 791 58.45 -17.72 -19.09
C LEU A 791 57.98 -16.73 -18.02
N LEU A 792 58.81 -15.77 -17.61
CA LEU A 792 58.48 -14.74 -16.66
C LEU A 792 57.41 -13.79 -17.21
N LEU A 793 57.54 -13.36 -18.47
CA LEU A 793 56.57 -12.49 -19.13
C LEU A 793 55.19 -13.16 -19.22
N SER A 794 55.16 -14.44 -19.60
CA SER A 794 53.90 -15.20 -19.66
C SER A 794 53.27 -15.36 -18.26
N ALA A 795 54.09 -15.55 -17.21
CA ALA A 795 53.59 -15.65 -15.83
C ALA A 795 53.03 -14.29 -15.33
N VAL A 796 53.75 -13.18 -15.57
CA VAL A 796 53.32 -11.84 -15.17
C VAL A 796 52.05 -11.42 -15.89
N ALA A 797 51.90 -11.78 -17.17
CA ALA A 797 50.68 -11.51 -17.92
C ALA A 797 49.49 -12.35 -17.44
N TYR A 798 49.72 -13.60 -17.03
CA TYR A 798 48.67 -14.54 -16.64
C TYR A 798 48.09 -14.24 -15.26
N TYR A 799 48.89 -14.03 -14.23
CA TYR A 799 48.42 -13.95 -12.85
C TYR A 799 47.39 -12.82 -12.57
N PRO A 800 47.56 -11.57 -13.04
CA PRO A 800 46.57 -10.52 -12.82
C PRO A 800 45.26 -10.76 -13.59
N LEU A 801 45.37 -11.35 -14.79
CA LEU A 801 44.24 -11.61 -15.65
C LEU A 801 43.39 -12.80 -15.15
N ASP A 802 43.99 -13.80 -14.54
CA ASP A 802 43.28 -14.94 -13.93
C ASP A 802 42.39 -14.52 -12.76
N ILE A 803 42.75 -13.44 -12.06
CA ILE A 803 41.99 -12.90 -10.93
C ILE A 803 40.82 -12.03 -11.41
N GLY A 804 40.95 -11.33 -12.55
CA GLY A 804 40.01 -10.31 -13.02
C GLY A 804 39.04 -10.75 -14.12
N LEU A 805 39.27 -11.93 -14.75
CA LEU A 805 38.45 -12.37 -15.89
C LEU A 805 37.39 -13.41 -15.52
N SER A 806 36.33 -13.48 -16.32
CA SER A 806 35.36 -14.58 -16.22
C SER A 806 36.02 -15.92 -16.50
N ALA A 807 35.50 -16.98 -15.91
CA ALA A 807 36.12 -18.32 -15.94
C ALA A 807 36.36 -18.89 -17.34
N SER A 808 35.54 -18.53 -18.34
CA SER A 808 35.72 -18.93 -19.74
C SER A 808 36.95 -18.26 -20.38
N HIS A 809 37.12 -16.97 -20.14
CA HIS A 809 38.29 -16.22 -20.62
C HIS A 809 39.59 -16.61 -19.94
N ALA A 810 39.54 -16.92 -18.66
CA ALA A 810 40.69 -17.41 -17.90
C ALA A 810 41.21 -18.76 -18.46
N THR A 811 40.33 -19.68 -18.87
CA THR A 811 40.73 -20.96 -19.48
C THR A 811 41.41 -20.74 -20.82
N ASN A 812 40.88 -19.88 -21.69
CA ASN A 812 41.50 -19.57 -22.97
C ASN A 812 42.85 -18.88 -22.84
N LEU A 813 42.96 -17.95 -21.88
CA LEU A 813 44.23 -17.28 -21.58
C LEU A 813 45.30 -18.26 -21.05
N THR A 814 44.88 -19.21 -20.21
CA THR A 814 45.77 -20.27 -19.69
C THR A 814 46.33 -21.14 -20.82
N ALA A 815 45.49 -21.55 -21.78
CA ALA A 815 45.90 -22.32 -22.94
C ALA A 815 46.87 -21.52 -23.83
N ALA A 816 46.56 -20.25 -24.10
CA ALA A 816 47.42 -19.37 -24.91
C ALA A 816 48.81 -19.11 -24.24
N GLY A 817 48.81 -18.84 -22.92
CA GLY A 817 50.05 -18.65 -22.15
C GLY A 817 50.94 -19.91 -22.14
N THR A 818 50.33 -21.09 -22.08
CA THR A 818 51.03 -22.37 -22.17
C THR A 818 51.65 -22.59 -23.58
N LEU A 819 50.89 -22.25 -24.63
CA LEU A 819 51.37 -22.27 -26.01
C LEU A 819 52.56 -21.33 -26.21
N LEU A 820 52.44 -20.08 -25.76
CA LEU A 820 53.48 -19.06 -25.89
C LEU A 820 54.77 -19.49 -25.19
N SER A 821 54.68 -20.04 -23.98
CA SER A 821 55.82 -20.57 -23.23
C SER A 821 56.48 -21.74 -23.96
N SER A 822 55.67 -22.66 -24.54
CA SER A 822 56.16 -23.83 -25.27
C SER A 822 56.86 -23.45 -26.55
N TYR A 823 56.30 -22.56 -27.37
CA TYR A 823 56.92 -22.03 -28.55
C TYR A 823 58.20 -21.23 -28.24
N GLY A 824 58.15 -20.42 -27.21
CA GLY A 824 59.28 -19.62 -26.75
C GLY A 824 60.47 -20.52 -26.38
N LEU A 825 60.22 -21.57 -25.60
CA LEU A 825 61.28 -22.58 -25.25
C LEU A 825 61.75 -23.31 -26.45
N LEU A 826 60.87 -23.79 -27.33
CA LEU A 826 61.22 -24.48 -28.54
C LEU A 826 62.13 -23.60 -29.45
N GLY A 827 61.69 -22.34 -29.69
CA GLY A 827 62.41 -21.39 -30.50
C GLY A 827 63.80 -21.04 -29.91
N CYS A 828 63.83 -20.62 -28.65
CA CYS A 828 65.07 -20.18 -28.02
C CYS A 828 66.11 -21.35 -27.89
N MET A 829 65.66 -22.53 -27.46
CA MET A 829 66.57 -23.59 -27.10
C MET A 829 66.97 -24.49 -28.30
N PHE A 830 66.11 -24.60 -29.29
CA PHE A 830 66.36 -25.59 -30.39
C PHE A 830 66.52 -24.91 -31.76
N ALA A 831 65.88 -23.85 -32.14
CA ALA A 831 66.03 -23.22 -33.43
C ALA A 831 67.49 -22.79 -33.75
N PRO A 832 68.23 -22.17 -32.83
CA PRO A 832 69.64 -21.80 -33.10
C PRO A 832 70.51 -23.00 -33.39
N LYS A 833 70.25 -24.15 -32.73
CA LYS A 833 71.02 -25.37 -32.95
C LYS A 833 70.74 -25.98 -34.32
N ILE A 834 69.46 -25.99 -34.68
CA ILE A 834 69.00 -26.40 -36.04
C ILE A 834 69.55 -25.48 -37.11
N TYR A 835 69.58 -24.18 -36.88
CA TYR A 835 70.21 -23.23 -37.79
C TYR A 835 71.71 -23.52 -38.03
N VAL A 836 72.48 -23.78 -36.97
CA VAL A 836 73.89 -24.06 -37.11
C VAL A 836 74.08 -25.39 -37.83
N ILE A 837 73.24 -26.40 -37.56
CA ILE A 837 73.43 -27.74 -38.24
C ILE A 837 73.20 -27.60 -39.75
N PHE A 838 72.23 -26.77 -40.23
CA PHE A 838 71.88 -26.69 -41.63
C PHE A 838 72.59 -25.56 -42.39
N GLN A 839 72.76 -24.39 -41.78
CA GLN A 839 73.20 -23.16 -42.44
C GLN A 839 74.65 -22.82 -42.19
N LYS A 840 75.24 -23.34 -41.10
CA LYS A 840 76.66 -23.11 -40.73
C LYS A 840 77.35 -24.39 -40.31
N PRO A 841 77.45 -25.43 -41.16
CA PRO A 841 78.01 -26.69 -40.81
C PRO A 841 79.55 -26.64 -40.47
N GLU A 842 80.23 -25.59 -40.98
CA GLU A 842 81.67 -25.35 -40.65
C GLU A 842 81.89 -25.06 -39.16
N GLN A 843 80.95 -24.44 -38.49
CA GLN A 843 80.99 -24.17 -37.03
C GLN A 843 80.66 -25.40 -36.20
N ASN A 844 80.16 -26.48 -36.79
CA ASN A 844 79.89 -27.77 -36.11
C ASN A 844 80.98 -28.80 -36.19
N THR A 845 82.26 -28.35 -36.26
CA THR A 845 83.49 -29.24 -36.27
C THR A 845 84.14 -29.21 -34.89
N VAL A 846 84.87 -30.34 -34.54
CA VAL A 846 85.54 -30.43 -33.23
C VAL A 846 86.63 -29.37 -33.08
N VAL A 847 87.29 -29.00 -34.17
CA VAL A 847 88.33 -27.96 -34.20
C VAL A 847 87.81 -26.58 -33.93
N ALA A 848 86.66 -26.22 -34.59
CA ALA A 848 86.01 -24.93 -34.37
C ALA A 848 85.49 -24.74 -32.94
N VAL A 849 84.99 -25.82 -32.31
CA VAL A 849 84.52 -25.79 -30.91
C VAL A 849 85.70 -25.77 -29.89
N SER A 850 86.84 -26.41 -30.20
CA SER A 850 88.04 -26.49 -29.31
C SER A 850 88.87 -25.21 -29.39
N SER A 851 89.03 -24.60 -30.58
CA SER A 851 89.90 -23.39 -30.76
C SER A 851 89.26 -22.17 -29.99
N GLN A 852 87.95 -22.09 -29.92
CA GLN A 852 87.25 -20.98 -29.19
C GLN A 852 87.30 -21.16 -27.69
N VAL A 853 87.39 -22.41 -27.18
CA VAL A 853 87.62 -22.68 -25.74
C VAL A 853 89.06 -22.30 -25.35
N SER A 854 90.06 -22.52 -26.20
CA SER A 854 91.49 -22.18 -25.92
C SER A 854 91.70 -20.67 -25.97
N GLU A 855 91.07 -19.94 -26.89
CA GLU A 855 91.14 -18.47 -27.08
C GLU A 855 90.64 -17.72 -25.85
N PHE A 856 89.43 -18.16 -25.30
CA PHE A 856 88.82 -17.57 -24.10
C PHE A 856 89.66 -17.89 -22.84
N ALA A 857 90.27 -19.03 -22.72
CA ALA A 857 91.13 -19.36 -21.61
C ALA A 857 92.43 -18.48 -21.59
N PHE A 858 92.88 -18.01 -22.79
CA PHE A 858 93.99 -17.10 -22.93
C PHE A 858 93.65 -15.66 -22.60
N CYS A 859 92.55 -15.16 -23.06
CA CYS A 859 92.02 -13.77 -22.71
C CYS A 859 91.62 -13.62 -21.23
N GLY A 860 91.05 -14.69 -20.60
CA GLY A 860 90.71 -14.69 -19.18
C GLY A 860 91.88 -14.57 -18.24
N ASN A 861 92.99 -15.17 -18.62
CA ASN A 861 94.25 -15.10 -17.85
C ASN A 861 94.92 -13.71 -17.95
N GLN A 862 94.71 -12.94 -19.06
CA GLN A 862 95.23 -11.56 -19.17
C GLN A 862 94.37 -10.56 -18.34
N ARG A 863 93.09 -10.77 -18.24
CA ARG A 863 92.16 -9.87 -17.44
C ARG A 863 92.38 -10.02 -15.95
N ASN A 864 92.79 -11.26 -15.44
CA ASN A 864 93.15 -11.44 -14.04
C ASN A 864 94.53 -10.93 -13.66
N ARG A 865 95.44 -10.63 -14.66
CA ARG A 865 96.75 -10.02 -14.40
C ARG A 865 96.61 -8.44 -14.35
N ILE A 866 95.59 -7.86 -14.93
CA ILE A 866 95.40 -6.38 -14.92
C ILE A 866 94.58 -5.88 -13.71
N SER A 867 93.94 -6.80 -12.94
CA SER A 867 93.22 -6.40 -11.71
C SER A 867 94.00 -6.68 -10.43
N ILE A 868 95.29 -7.03 -10.51
CA ILE A 868 96.31 -7.22 -9.42
C ILE A 868 97.48 -6.26 -9.61
N ALA A 869 97.43 -5.30 -10.50
CA ALA A 869 98.37 -4.19 -10.57
C ALA A 869 97.73 -2.84 -10.18
#